data_fedea8aff5ef5c7a9e25b34b33f2599f
#
_entry.id   fedea8aff5ef5c7a9e25b34b33f2599f
#
_cell.length_a   1.000
_cell.length_b   1.000
_cell.length_c   1.000
_cell.angle_alpha   90.00
_cell.angle_beta   90.00
_cell.angle_gamma   90.00
#
_symmetry.space_group_name_H-M   'P 1'
#
loop_
_entity.id
_entity.type
_entity.pdbx_description
1 polymer ?
#
loop_
_entity_poly.entity_id
_entity_poly.type
_entity_poly.pdbx_seq_one_letter_code
_entity_poly.pdbx_strand_id
1 'polypeptide(L)'
;MIYLFRFSQVSPLLLMVWLLPFYPIQAQDNTSALSGYIKDADTGETLIAANIALLETNRGTTTNTLGYYTLTNLRPGSYTLAVSYIGYRPFSMELSLETGETRRLDIELEPEILSGEEIVVESTREQEALKNIGRAQITTQTIKELPAIFEADVFRSIQFLPGVKAASDFSSGLYIRGGSPDQTLILLDRTTVYNPSHFFGFFSTFNPDAIKDVRLYKGGYPPEYGGRLGSVLSIYNKDGNRNETQATATLGMLASRAAIEGPIPNGSYMFAMRRSTLEPLLGALRANNDNIPSLFYFLDTNGKINLDIGANDKFSLAFYSGKDRVDFPFGEDAEFKLHYGNQTISGNWTHIFNETTFSNFVVTGSRYFNFPTFEVAGTPFKRDNNIYDLSVKADVEYLPNEKHTASTGIWAGVFTFRIQDQFDGQNTFGQRIHAQYASWYIQDEWRPNNEWKLLGGLRINTFSDGSYLRLEPRLSAEYLRWNRLRLQAAYGRYNQFFTLITNEAFSGFDLWLTSDSGIKPAYGDQFILGLKTIPFQGYGLDIEGYYRTMNDLFELDPFLPDAAGLAYADLFRFGEGSAYGLEVLFEKRQGRLTGYLGYTWGYTWRKFPGFNTDPSTRLAPGETAQARFYPPKYDRRHDVNFILNYTLSSKWKLTGAWVYATGQAYTQVLGRYALLDDPFGASEFNNAFTVGKVNASRLPSYHRMDFSAQRTGSLFGMQTLLQLQIINVYNRRNVWFQNFDFDENPVQQTDVTLLPIIPAISITFNSPK
;
A
#
# COMPACT_ATOMS: atom_id res chain seq x y z
N MET A 1 -17.59 -30.98 1.70
CA MET A 1 -18.09 -31.61 0.49
C MET A 1 -17.24 -31.08 -0.66
N ILE A 2 -16.31 -31.92 -1.13
CA ILE A 2 -15.26 -31.55 -2.09
C ILE A 2 -15.89 -31.59 -3.48
N TYR A 3 -16.07 -30.44 -4.13
CA TYR A 3 -16.43 -30.38 -5.53
C TYR A 3 -15.16 -30.53 -6.38
N LEU A 4 -15.02 -31.66 -7.02
CA LEU A 4 -14.06 -31.92 -8.09
C LEU A 4 -14.38 -31.03 -9.29
N PHE A 5 -13.51 -30.06 -9.57
CA PHE A 5 -13.60 -29.16 -10.72
C PHE A 5 -13.31 -29.94 -12.02
N ARG A 6 -14.25 -29.92 -12.96
CA ARG A 6 -14.01 -30.29 -14.35
C ARG A 6 -13.24 -29.18 -15.06
N PHE A 7 -11.95 -29.37 -15.27
CA PHE A 7 -11.12 -28.58 -16.19
C PHE A 7 -11.45 -28.93 -17.65
N SER A 8 -12.52 -28.40 -18.21
CA SER A 8 -12.90 -28.73 -19.58
C SER A 8 -13.12 -27.51 -20.47
N GLN A 9 -12.27 -26.50 -20.41
CA GLN A 9 -12.08 -25.48 -21.46
C GLN A 9 -10.85 -24.58 -21.14
N VAL A 10 -9.69 -25.17 -20.97
CA VAL A 10 -8.43 -24.41 -21.09
C VAL A 10 -8.06 -24.49 -22.55
N SER A 11 -8.13 -23.35 -23.25
CA SER A 11 -7.78 -23.24 -24.65
C SER A 11 -6.34 -23.78 -24.87
N PRO A 12 -6.10 -24.67 -25.90
CA PRO A 12 -4.78 -25.27 -26.14
C PRO A 12 -3.67 -24.25 -26.47
N LEU A 13 -3.99 -22.98 -26.61
CA LEU A 13 -2.98 -21.90 -26.78
C LEU A 13 -2.08 -21.68 -25.56
N LEU A 14 -2.50 -22.04 -24.35
CA LEU A 14 -1.69 -21.89 -23.13
C LEU A 14 -0.59 -22.97 -23.00
N LEU A 15 -0.72 -24.10 -23.67
CA LEU A 15 0.27 -25.18 -23.67
C LEU A 15 1.39 -24.99 -24.69
N MET A 16 1.22 -24.12 -25.69
CA MET A 16 2.17 -23.95 -26.79
C MET A 16 3.36 -23.02 -26.45
N VAL A 17 3.29 -22.24 -25.38
CA VAL A 17 4.39 -21.34 -24.95
C VAL A 17 5.55 -22.10 -24.29
N TRP A 18 5.32 -23.34 -23.84
CA TRP A 18 6.36 -24.16 -23.17
C TRP A 18 7.26 -24.96 -24.14
N LEU A 19 7.06 -24.86 -25.46
CA LEU A 19 7.77 -25.65 -26.49
C LEU A 19 8.66 -24.81 -27.41
N LEU A 20 9.02 -23.57 -27.04
CA LEU A 20 10.12 -22.91 -27.73
C LEU A 20 11.43 -23.52 -27.22
N PRO A 21 12.19 -24.24 -28.07
CA PRO A 21 13.49 -24.71 -27.68
C PRO A 21 14.39 -23.48 -27.48
N PHE A 22 14.74 -23.18 -26.24
CA PHE A 22 15.89 -22.32 -25.94
C PHE A 22 17.12 -23.07 -26.43
N TYR A 23 17.60 -22.76 -27.64
CA TYR A 23 18.95 -23.13 -28.04
C TYR A 23 19.91 -22.25 -27.23
N PRO A 24 20.73 -22.80 -26.34
CA PRO A 24 21.79 -22.02 -25.73
C PRO A 24 22.77 -21.65 -26.85
N ILE A 25 22.85 -20.38 -27.18
CA ILE A 25 23.99 -19.86 -27.94
C ILE A 25 25.18 -19.96 -26.99
N GLN A 26 25.97 -21.02 -27.12
CA GLN A 26 27.24 -21.14 -26.46
C GLN A 26 28.23 -20.18 -27.14
N ALA A 27 28.23 -18.93 -26.71
CA ALA A 27 29.37 -18.09 -26.85
C ALA A 27 30.33 -18.50 -25.72
N GLN A 28 31.48 -18.99 -26.08
CA GLN A 28 32.59 -19.24 -25.19
C GLN A 28 33.19 -17.87 -24.78
N ASP A 29 32.52 -17.16 -23.87
CA ASP A 29 33.01 -15.92 -23.30
C ASP A 29 33.92 -16.24 -22.11
N ASN A 30 35.19 -15.78 -22.19
CA ASN A 30 36.16 -15.78 -21.10
C ASN A 30 35.76 -14.84 -19.95
N THR A 31 34.48 -14.80 -19.60
CA THR A 31 33.90 -13.92 -18.59
C THR A 31 33.56 -14.71 -17.35
N SER A 32 33.69 -14.07 -16.20
CA SER A 32 33.41 -14.64 -14.89
C SER A 32 32.05 -14.13 -14.37
N ALA A 33 31.46 -14.81 -13.37
CA ALA A 33 30.21 -14.42 -12.72
C ALA A 33 30.36 -14.48 -11.19
N LEU A 34 29.70 -13.51 -10.51
CA LEU A 34 29.61 -13.47 -9.06
C LEU A 34 28.13 -13.46 -8.66
N SER A 35 27.72 -14.37 -7.80
CA SER A 35 26.33 -14.46 -7.34
C SER A 35 26.27 -14.85 -5.87
N GLY A 36 25.10 -14.69 -5.21
CA GLY A 36 24.92 -15.09 -3.83
C GLY A 36 23.74 -14.42 -3.16
N TYR A 37 23.64 -14.58 -1.87
CA TYR A 37 22.62 -13.95 -1.03
C TYR A 37 23.23 -12.89 -0.15
N ILE A 38 22.48 -11.79 0.04
CA ILE A 38 22.79 -10.82 1.09
C ILE A 38 21.86 -11.11 2.26
N LYS A 39 22.44 -11.28 3.46
CA LYS A 39 21.74 -11.70 4.67
C LYS A 39 21.98 -10.71 5.81
N ASP A 40 21.04 -10.69 6.74
CA ASP A 40 21.21 -10.07 8.05
C ASP A 40 22.12 -10.98 8.92
N ALA A 41 23.17 -10.44 9.49
CA ALA A 41 24.13 -11.20 10.30
C ALA A 41 23.50 -11.74 11.61
N ASP A 42 22.57 -10.99 12.22
CA ASP A 42 21.92 -11.38 13.47
C ASP A 42 20.90 -12.49 13.25
N THR A 43 20.11 -12.41 12.18
CA THR A 43 18.96 -13.30 11.96
C THR A 43 19.19 -14.34 10.85
N GLY A 44 20.19 -14.16 9.99
CA GLY A 44 20.38 -14.97 8.79
C GLY A 44 19.31 -14.76 7.72
N GLU A 45 18.41 -13.80 7.92
CA GLU A 45 17.33 -13.47 7.00
C GLU A 45 17.87 -12.75 5.75
N THR A 46 17.36 -13.09 4.57
CA THR A 46 17.83 -12.48 3.33
C THR A 46 17.35 -11.03 3.18
N LEU A 47 18.20 -10.13 2.68
CA LEU A 47 17.89 -8.71 2.51
C LEU A 47 17.45 -8.42 1.07
N ILE A 48 16.23 -7.88 0.92
CA ILE A 48 15.60 -7.59 -0.37
C ILE A 48 15.99 -6.18 -0.84
N ALA A 49 16.44 -6.05 -2.11
CA ALA A 49 16.92 -4.79 -2.70
C ALA A 49 18.17 -4.20 -2.02
N ALA A 50 19.00 -5.01 -1.38
CA ALA A 50 20.33 -4.61 -0.98
C ALA A 50 21.17 -4.29 -2.25
N ASN A 51 22.03 -3.28 -2.16
CA ASN A 51 22.90 -2.90 -3.26
C ASN A 51 24.19 -3.63 -3.24
N ILE A 52 24.64 -4.02 -4.41
CA ILE A 52 25.94 -4.61 -4.68
C ILE A 52 26.61 -3.80 -5.78
N ALA A 53 27.82 -3.32 -5.55
CA ALA A 53 28.60 -2.55 -6.51
C ALA A 53 30.05 -3.02 -6.59
N LEU A 54 30.64 -3.00 -7.77
CA LEU A 54 32.08 -3.14 -8.00
C LEU A 54 32.65 -1.75 -8.25
N LEU A 55 33.37 -1.20 -7.29
CA LEU A 55 33.75 0.21 -7.23
C LEU A 55 34.58 0.66 -8.44
N GLU A 56 35.50 -0.16 -8.95
CA GLU A 56 36.40 0.17 -10.05
C GLU A 56 35.69 0.23 -11.43
N THR A 57 34.54 -0.45 -11.56
CA THR A 57 33.87 -0.63 -12.85
C THR A 57 32.58 0.15 -12.98
N ASN A 58 32.13 0.79 -11.91
CA ASN A 58 30.82 1.42 -11.82
C ASN A 58 29.64 0.44 -12.13
N ARG A 59 29.91 -0.87 -11.99
CA ARG A 59 28.92 -1.95 -12.17
C ARG A 59 28.27 -2.29 -10.86
N GLY A 60 27.00 -2.59 -10.89
CA GLY A 60 26.26 -2.98 -9.70
C GLY A 60 24.90 -3.57 -10.03
N THR A 61 24.37 -4.27 -9.05
CA THR A 61 23.04 -4.88 -9.08
C THR A 61 22.35 -4.66 -7.73
N THR A 62 21.11 -5.10 -7.61
CA THR A 62 20.41 -5.18 -6.34
C THR A 62 19.90 -6.59 -6.11
N THR A 63 19.81 -7.00 -4.85
CA THR A 63 19.17 -8.27 -4.55
C THR A 63 17.69 -8.24 -4.97
N ASN A 64 17.22 -9.35 -5.51
CA ASN A 64 15.82 -9.57 -5.88
C ASN A 64 14.93 -9.75 -4.62
N THR A 65 13.68 -10.15 -4.81
CA THR A 65 12.70 -10.39 -3.73
C THR A 65 13.08 -11.53 -2.77
N LEU A 66 14.14 -12.28 -3.07
CA LEU A 66 14.66 -13.37 -2.26
C LEU A 66 15.97 -13.04 -1.59
N GLY A 67 16.50 -11.82 -1.81
CA GLY A 67 17.82 -11.43 -1.35
C GLY A 67 18.97 -12.01 -2.18
N TYR A 68 18.69 -12.57 -3.37
CA TYR A 68 19.70 -13.10 -4.29
C TYR A 68 20.20 -12.02 -5.23
N TYR A 69 21.50 -11.99 -5.50
CA TYR A 69 22.13 -11.10 -6.46
C TYR A 69 22.96 -11.90 -7.47
N THR A 70 23.16 -11.34 -8.65
CA THR A 70 24.11 -11.82 -9.63
C THR A 70 24.75 -10.67 -10.40
N LEU A 71 26.05 -10.79 -10.66
CA LEU A 71 26.86 -9.94 -11.52
C LEU A 71 27.54 -10.86 -12.54
N THR A 72 27.06 -10.84 -13.78
CA THR A 72 27.52 -11.71 -14.87
C THR A 72 28.48 -10.97 -15.80
N ASN A 73 29.20 -11.71 -16.64
CA ASN A 73 30.09 -11.15 -17.68
C ASN A 73 31.17 -10.21 -17.11
N LEU A 74 31.75 -10.58 -15.97
CA LEU A 74 32.86 -9.87 -15.36
C LEU A 74 34.17 -10.26 -16.08
N ARG A 75 35.02 -9.28 -16.34
CA ARG A 75 36.37 -9.58 -16.83
C ARG A 75 37.22 -10.18 -15.71
N PRO A 76 38.16 -11.08 -16.01
CA PRO A 76 39.14 -11.52 -15.00
C PRO A 76 39.91 -10.33 -14.43
N GLY A 77 40.10 -10.31 -13.11
CA GLY A 77 40.81 -9.21 -12.45
C GLY A 77 40.43 -9.03 -10.99
N SER A 78 41.06 -8.06 -10.33
CA SER A 78 40.78 -7.70 -8.95
C SER A 78 39.73 -6.60 -8.88
N TYR A 79 38.79 -6.74 -7.94
CA TYR A 79 37.63 -5.83 -7.73
C TYR A 79 37.45 -5.55 -6.25
N THR A 80 36.98 -4.37 -5.93
CA THR A 80 36.47 -4.06 -4.62
C THR A 80 34.93 -4.17 -4.66
N LEU A 81 34.41 -5.23 -4.05
CA LEU A 81 32.97 -5.43 -3.88
C LEU A 81 32.48 -4.62 -2.70
N ALA A 82 31.49 -3.76 -2.93
CA ALA A 82 30.82 -2.99 -1.89
C ALA A 82 29.34 -3.38 -1.83
N VAL A 83 28.84 -3.63 -0.61
CA VAL A 83 27.42 -3.97 -0.36
C VAL A 83 26.84 -3.03 0.68
N SER A 84 25.64 -2.54 0.44
CA SER A 84 24.95 -1.65 1.36
C SER A 84 23.45 -1.90 1.40
N TYR A 85 22.86 -1.65 2.57
CA TYR A 85 21.42 -1.71 2.81
C TYR A 85 21.02 -0.73 3.91
N ILE A 86 19.82 -0.15 3.81
CA ILE A 86 19.34 0.86 4.78
C ILE A 86 19.21 0.21 6.16
N GLY A 87 19.84 0.82 7.19
CA GLY A 87 19.85 0.30 8.56
C GLY A 87 20.96 -0.71 8.86
N TYR A 88 21.91 -0.91 7.91
CA TYR A 88 23.02 -1.83 8.05
C TYR A 88 24.35 -1.12 7.82
N ARG A 89 25.40 -1.66 8.45
CA ARG A 89 26.78 -1.24 8.21
C ARG A 89 27.18 -1.64 6.80
N PRO A 90 27.74 -0.73 5.98
CA PRO A 90 28.27 -1.07 4.67
C PRO A 90 29.37 -2.10 4.78
N PHE A 91 29.34 -3.07 3.88
CA PHE A 91 30.36 -4.10 3.75
C PHE A 91 31.24 -3.82 2.54
N SER A 92 32.55 -4.05 2.65
CA SER A 92 33.46 -3.96 1.52
C SER A 92 34.53 -5.05 1.61
N MET A 93 34.86 -5.67 0.47
CA MET A 93 35.93 -6.66 0.38
C MET A 93 36.62 -6.61 -0.99
N GLU A 94 37.91 -6.90 -1.01
CA GLU A 94 38.66 -7.16 -2.25
C GLU A 94 38.48 -8.61 -2.67
N LEU A 95 38.24 -8.83 -3.96
CA LEU A 95 38.13 -10.15 -4.55
C LEU A 95 38.82 -10.19 -5.91
N SER A 96 39.41 -11.32 -6.25
CA SER A 96 40.00 -11.60 -7.55
C SER A 96 39.18 -12.69 -8.24
N LEU A 97 38.83 -12.48 -9.51
CA LEU A 97 38.15 -13.46 -10.35
C LEU A 97 39.05 -13.95 -11.45
N GLU A 98 39.14 -15.27 -11.59
CA GLU A 98 39.87 -15.94 -12.67
C GLU A 98 39.02 -16.00 -13.95
N THR A 99 39.65 -16.32 -15.08
CA THR A 99 38.95 -16.42 -16.37
C THR A 99 37.94 -17.56 -16.35
N GLY A 100 36.65 -17.22 -16.63
CA GLY A 100 35.55 -18.20 -16.66
C GLY A 100 35.12 -18.68 -15.27
N GLU A 101 35.55 -18.03 -14.20
CA GLU A 101 35.16 -18.38 -12.83
C GLU A 101 33.72 -17.99 -12.54
N THR A 102 32.90 -18.95 -12.09
CA THR A 102 31.62 -18.71 -11.47
C THR A 102 31.73 -18.84 -9.96
N ARG A 103 31.67 -17.73 -9.26
CA ARG A 103 31.81 -17.66 -7.81
C ARG A 103 30.51 -17.35 -7.11
N ARG A 104 30.14 -18.22 -6.16
CA ARG A 104 29.05 -17.95 -5.24
C ARG A 104 29.57 -17.39 -3.93
N LEU A 105 29.08 -16.21 -3.53
CA LEU A 105 29.49 -15.49 -2.33
C LEU A 105 28.27 -14.95 -1.60
N ASP A 106 27.89 -15.59 -0.50
CA ASP A 106 26.88 -15.07 0.42
C ASP A 106 27.55 -14.05 1.36
N ILE A 107 26.88 -12.92 1.60
CA ILE A 107 27.42 -11.81 2.40
C ILE A 107 26.43 -11.50 3.52
N GLU A 108 26.95 -11.37 4.73
CA GLU A 108 26.20 -11.01 5.92
C GLU A 108 26.47 -9.54 6.26
N LEU A 109 25.41 -8.75 6.44
CA LEU A 109 25.48 -7.36 6.85
C LEU A 109 25.09 -7.24 8.32
N GLU A 110 25.89 -6.51 9.08
CA GLU A 110 25.61 -6.21 10.48
C GLU A 110 24.57 -5.09 10.58
N PRO A 111 23.45 -5.26 11.34
CA PRO A 111 22.55 -4.17 11.64
C PRO A 111 23.28 -3.02 12.33
N GLU A 112 23.10 -1.81 11.86
CA GLU A 112 23.71 -0.63 12.43
C GLU A 112 22.67 0.16 13.23
N ILE A 113 22.78 0.10 14.56
CA ILE A 113 22.13 1.10 15.43
C ILE A 113 22.97 2.35 15.28
N LEU A 114 22.42 3.41 14.65
CA LEU A 114 23.09 4.67 14.36
C LEU A 114 23.79 5.23 15.63
N SER A 115 24.98 4.76 15.92
CA SER A 115 25.90 5.34 16.89
C SER A 115 26.82 6.29 16.12
N GLY A 116 26.93 7.53 16.61
CA GLY A 116 27.48 8.67 15.90
C GLY A 116 28.98 8.68 15.58
N GLU A 117 29.60 7.55 15.28
CA GLU A 117 30.96 7.47 14.75
C GLU A 117 30.95 6.82 13.36
N GLU A 118 31.48 7.55 12.42
CA GLU A 118 31.41 7.34 10.99
C GLU A 118 32.60 6.53 10.49
N ILE A 119 32.37 5.38 9.84
CA ILE A 119 33.31 4.77 8.90
C ILE A 119 32.66 4.79 7.54
N VAL A 120 33.29 5.48 6.59
CA VAL A 120 32.73 5.90 5.33
C VAL A 120 33.01 4.89 4.23
N VAL A 121 31.95 4.23 3.75
CA VAL A 121 31.82 3.88 2.32
C VAL A 121 30.74 4.79 1.74
N GLU A 122 31.06 6.08 1.65
CA GLU A 122 30.14 7.17 1.31
C GLU A 122 29.47 7.02 -0.06
N SER A 123 30.23 6.56 -1.06
CA SER A 123 29.75 6.53 -2.44
C SER A 123 28.58 5.58 -2.66
N THR A 124 28.47 4.50 -1.91
CA THR A 124 27.46 3.46 -2.10
C THR A 124 26.12 3.83 -1.48
N ARG A 125 26.11 4.39 -0.26
CA ARG A 125 24.86 4.89 0.38
C ARG A 125 24.26 6.07 -0.38
N GLU A 126 25.12 6.95 -0.91
CA GLU A 126 24.69 8.10 -1.71
C GLU A 126 24.07 7.65 -3.04
N GLN A 127 24.64 6.65 -3.69
CA GLN A 127 24.11 6.10 -4.94
C GLN A 127 22.78 5.37 -4.76
N GLU A 128 22.55 4.72 -3.60
CA GLU A 128 21.26 4.09 -3.28
C GLU A 128 20.10 5.08 -3.27
N ALA A 129 20.34 6.21 -2.67
CA ALA A 129 19.34 7.25 -2.53
C ALA A 129 18.83 7.79 -3.87
N LEU A 130 19.64 7.63 -4.92
CA LEU A 130 19.31 8.12 -6.27
C LEU A 130 18.50 7.12 -7.11
N LYS A 131 18.18 5.91 -6.61
CA LYS A 131 17.57 4.85 -7.41
C LYS A 131 16.04 4.95 -7.48
N ASN A 132 15.52 4.58 -8.65
CA ASN A 132 14.11 4.35 -9.01
C ASN A 132 13.14 5.53 -8.90
N ILE A 133 12.56 5.89 -10.04
CA ILE A 133 11.50 6.90 -10.17
C ILE A 133 10.20 6.43 -9.49
N GLY A 134 9.54 7.34 -8.77
CA GLY A 134 8.24 7.06 -8.14
C GLY A 134 8.24 6.00 -7.05
N ARG A 135 9.40 5.44 -6.66
CA ARG A 135 9.51 4.40 -5.63
C ARG A 135 9.97 4.98 -4.29
N ALA A 136 9.28 4.61 -3.22
CA ALA A 136 9.70 4.82 -1.85
C ALA A 136 9.80 3.48 -1.12
N GLN A 137 10.80 3.35 -0.24
CA GLN A 137 10.96 2.19 0.64
C GLN A 137 10.99 2.67 2.08
N ILE A 138 10.24 2.01 2.95
CA ILE A 138 10.18 2.30 4.37
C ILE A 138 10.60 1.06 5.13
N THR A 139 11.62 1.20 5.98
CA THR A 139 12.06 0.10 6.82
C THR A 139 11.11 -0.12 7.99
N THR A 140 11.04 -1.34 8.49
CA THR A 140 10.25 -1.68 9.69
C THR A 140 10.70 -0.85 10.90
N GLN A 141 12.00 -0.55 10.99
CA GLN A 141 12.52 0.30 12.05
C GLN A 141 11.95 1.72 11.97
N THR A 142 11.92 2.33 10.78
CA THR A 142 11.30 3.66 10.58
C THR A 142 9.83 3.65 10.99
N ILE A 143 9.08 2.58 10.63
CA ILE A 143 7.67 2.43 11.04
C ILE A 143 7.52 2.42 12.57
N LYS A 144 8.41 1.73 13.29
CA LYS A 144 8.38 1.64 14.76
C LYS A 144 8.87 2.91 15.46
N GLU A 145 9.65 3.75 14.80
CA GLU A 145 10.21 4.99 15.37
C GLU A 145 9.29 6.19 15.21
N LEU A 146 8.50 6.24 14.14
CA LEU A 146 7.58 7.35 13.88
C LEU A 146 6.50 7.44 14.97
N PRO A 147 6.12 8.66 15.40
CA PRO A 147 4.95 8.84 16.23
C PRO A 147 3.72 8.32 15.51
N ALA A 148 2.95 7.50 16.18
CA ALA A 148 1.76 6.90 15.60
C ALA A 148 0.59 6.98 16.58
N ILE A 149 -0.63 7.04 16.07
CA ILE A 149 -1.82 7.08 16.89
C ILE A 149 -1.96 5.73 17.60
N PHE A 150 -1.62 5.70 18.90
CA PHE A 150 -1.63 4.54 19.79
C PHE A 150 -0.58 3.46 19.52
N GLU A 151 -0.32 3.07 18.26
CA GLU A 151 0.65 2.02 17.91
C GLU A 151 1.30 2.29 16.55
N ALA A 152 2.47 1.69 16.32
CA ALA A 152 3.17 1.74 15.04
C ALA A 152 2.28 1.15 13.92
N ASP A 153 2.13 1.88 12.83
CA ASP A 153 1.24 1.51 11.72
C ASP A 153 1.90 1.77 10.36
N VAL A 154 1.81 0.77 9.46
CA VAL A 154 2.43 0.82 8.13
C VAL A 154 1.85 1.95 7.29
N PHE A 155 0.51 2.07 7.22
CA PHE A 155 -0.13 3.06 6.37
C PHE A 155 0.06 4.47 6.90
N ARG A 156 0.00 4.66 8.22
CA ARG A 156 0.29 5.96 8.86
C ARG A 156 1.71 6.41 8.57
N SER A 157 2.68 5.49 8.60
CA SER A 157 4.07 5.80 8.25
C SER A 157 4.23 6.19 6.77
N ILE A 158 3.49 5.53 5.86
CA ILE A 158 3.48 5.86 4.43
C ILE A 158 2.84 7.25 4.18
N GLN A 159 1.83 7.64 4.96
CA GLN A 159 1.16 8.95 4.83
C GLN A 159 2.08 10.15 5.10
N PHE A 160 3.23 9.96 5.74
CA PHE A 160 4.24 11.01 5.89
C PHE A 160 5.08 11.26 4.61
N LEU A 161 4.99 10.39 3.60
CA LEU A 161 5.73 10.56 2.35
C LEU A 161 5.07 11.59 1.43
N PRO A 162 5.86 12.40 0.68
CA PRO A 162 5.31 13.30 -0.34
C PRO A 162 4.49 12.52 -1.38
N GLY A 163 3.36 13.11 -1.79
CA GLY A 163 2.43 12.51 -2.76
C GLY A 163 1.45 11.51 -2.17
N VAL A 164 1.53 11.21 -0.87
CA VAL A 164 0.59 10.35 -0.16
C VAL A 164 -0.21 11.19 0.83
N LYS A 165 -1.53 11.18 0.74
CA LYS A 165 -2.42 11.97 1.58
C LYS A 165 -3.33 11.06 2.40
N ALA A 166 -3.68 11.53 3.60
CA ALA A 166 -4.76 10.97 4.42
C ALA A 166 -6.04 11.77 4.22
N ALA A 167 -7.20 11.12 4.20
CA ALA A 167 -8.47 11.83 4.20
C ALA A 167 -8.75 12.49 5.55
N SER A 168 -8.47 11.78 6.66
CA SER A 168 -8.67 12.28 8.03
C SER A 168 -7.81 11.50 9.02
N ASP A 169 -7.83 11.89 10.31
CA ASP A 169 -7.22 11.09 11.39
C ASP A 169 -7.92 9.73 11.57
N PHE A 170 -9.15 9.60 11.11
CA PHE A 170 -9.93 8.36 11.15
C PHE A 170 -9.80 7.51 9.88
N SER A 171 -8.90 7.86 8.96
CA SER A 171 -8.69 7.11 7.72
C SER A 171 -7.22 6.76 7.51
N SER A 172 -6.89 5.47 7.48
CA SER A 172 -5.61 4.95 7.01
C SER A 172 -5.54 4.79 5.49
N GLY A 173 -6.60 5.16 4.76
CA GLY A 173 -6.65 5.11 3.30
C GLY A 173 -5.49 5.87 2.65
N LEU A 174 -4.90 5.27 1.62
CA LEU A 174 -3.76 5.84 0.89
C LEU A 174 -4.28 6.56 -0.36
N TYR A 175 -4.31 7.88 -0.33
CA TYR A 175 -4.65 8.73 -1.49
C TYR A 175 -3.36 9.19 -2.16
N ILE A 176 -2.94 8.46 -3.20
CA ILE A 176 -1.63 8.62 -3.82
C ILE A 176 -1.77 9.35 -5.14
N ARG A 177 -1.12 10.54 -5.26
CA ARG A 177 -1.13 11.37 -6.49
C ARG A 177 -2.53 11.56 -7.06
N GLY A 178 -3.51 11.88 -6.19
CA GLY A 178 -4.91 12.10 -6.58
C GLY A 178 -5.70 10.84 -6.91
N GLY A 179 -5.14 9.65 -6.66
CA GLY A 179 -5.86 8.39 -6.71
C GLY A 179 -6.60 8.11 -5.41
N SER A 180 -7.72 7.41 -5.49
CA SER A 180 -8.45 6.83 -4.36
C SER A 180 -7.79 5.54 -3.86
N PRO A 181 -8.09 5.05 -2.64
CA PRO A 181 -7.45 3.87 -2.07
C PRO A 181 -7.58 2.60 -2.91
N ASP A 182 -8.71 2.41 -3.62
CA ASP A 182 -8.95 1.30 -4.53
C ASP A 182 -8.03 1.29 -5.76
N GLN A 183 -7.44 2.45 -6.10
CA GLN A 183 -6.47 2.58 -7.21
C GLN A 183 -5.06 2.15 -6.81
N THR A 184 -4.85 1.70 -5.58
CA THR A 184 -3.58 1.13 -5.10
C THR A 184 -3.67 -0.39 -5.05
N LEU A 185 -2.76 -1.08 -5.74
CA LEU A 185 -2.58 -2.52 -5.60
C LEU A 185 -1.82 -2.80 -4.30
N ILE A 186 -2.45 -3.49 -3.37
CA ILE A 186 -1.82 -3.85 -2.09
C ILE A 186 -1.56 -5.34 -2.08
N LEU A 187 -0.28 -5.69 -1.91
CA LEU A 187 0.20 -7.08 -1.91
C LEU A 187 0.88 -7.40 -0.58
N LEU A 188 0.51 -8.53 0.03
CA LEU A 188 1.20 -9.16 1.15
C LEU A 188 1.79 -10.49 0.67
N ASP A 189 3.11 -10.64 0.71
CA ASP A 189 3.81 -11.80 0.14
C ASP A 189 3.29 -12.16 -1.26
N ARG A 190 3.15 -11.14 -2.15
CA ARG A 190 2.64 -11.23 -3.53
C ARG A 190 1.14 -11.56 -3.66
N THR A 191 0.38 -11.70 -2.56
CA THR A 191 -1.07 -11.95 -2.54
C THR A 191 -1.82 -10.63 -2.44
N THR A 192 -2.87 -10.43 -3.24
CA THR A 192 -3.72 -9.24 -3.17
C THR A 192 -4.49 -9.19 -1.86
N VAL A 193 -4.45 -8.05 -1.16
CA VAL A 193 -5.24 -7.78 0.05
C VAL A 193 -6.29 -6.72 -0.29
N TYR A 194 -7.55 -7.04 -0.07
CA TYR A 194 -8.68 -6.16 -0.31
C TYR A 194 -9.06 -5.43 0.98
N ASN A 195 -9.20 -4.09 0.95
CA ASN A 195 -9.52 -3.26 2.12
C ASN A 195 -8.69 -3.59 3.39
N PRO A 196 -7.38 -3.35 3.38
CA PRO A 196 -6.46 -3.76 4.44
C PRO A 196 -6.47 -2.78 5.62
N SER A 197 -7.61 -2.61 6.28
CA SER A 197 -7.77 -1.69 7.39
C SER A 197 -8.62 -2.27 8.52
N HIS A 198 -8.34 -1.82 9.75
CA HIS A 198 -9.11 -2.07 10.95
C HIS A 198 -9.84 -0.81 11.40
N PHE A 199 -10.85 -0.96 12.26
CA PHE A 199 -11.57 0.16 12.87
C PHE A 199 -12.12 1.13 11.83
N PHE A 200 -12.86 0.62 10.83
CA PHE A 200 -13.44 1.48 9.78
C PHE A 200 -12.41 2.31 9.02
N GLY A 201 -11.18 1.82 8.88
CA GLY A 201 -10.11 2.53 8.22
C GLY A 201 -9.12 3.25 9.13
N PHE A 202 -9.22 3.10 10.44
CA PHE A 202 -8.37 3.83 11.38
C PHE A 202 -6.92 3.30 11.42
N PHE A 203 -6.71 1.98 11.31
CA PHE A 203 -5.40 1.32 11.30
C PHE A 203 -5.25 0.41 10.09
N SER A 204 -3.99 0.16 9.69
CA SER A 204 -3.69 -0.89 8.72
C SER A 204 -3.77 -2.28 9.37
N THR A 205 -4.07 -3.29 8.55
CA THR A 205 -4.08 -4.69 9.00
C THR A 205 -2.68 -5.29 9.14
N PHE A 206 -1.63 -4.54 8.85
CA PHE A 206 -0.26 -5.04 8.82
C PHE A 206 0.42 -4.91 10.18
N ASN A 207 0.71 -6.06 10.79
CA ASN A 207 1.43 -6.12 12.07
C ASN A 207 2.92 -5.77 11.87
N PRO A 208 3.43 -4.65 12.43
CA PRO A 208 4.82 -4.22 12.23
C PRO A 208 5.87 -5.21 12.75
N ASP A 209 5.50 -6.15 13.65
CA ASP A 209 6.43 -7.17 14.15
C ASP A 209 6.57 -8.36 13.19
N ALA A 210 5.59 -8.55 12.29
CA ALA A 210 5.62 -9.55 11.23
C ALA A 210 6.27 -9.06 9.92
N ILE A 211 6.37 -7.73 9.71
CA ILE A 211 6.80 -7.15 8.44
C ILE A 211 8.32 -7.04 8.36
N LYS A 212 8.87 -7.36 7.17
CA LYS A 212 10.28 -7.23 6.81
C LYS A 212 10.55 -6.02 5.93
N ASP A 213 9.76 -5.84 4.87
CA ASP A 213 9.99 -4.81 3.84
C ASP A 213 8.67 -4.23 3.33
N VAL A 214 8.67 -2.93 3.08
CA VAL A 214 7.52 -2.17 2.56
C VAL A 214 7.98 -1.31 1.40
N ARG A 215 7.43 -1.55 0.21
CA ARG A 215 7.76 -0.85 -1.03
C ARG A 215 6.53 -0.19 -1.61
N LEU A 216 6.59 1.09 -1.77
CA LEU A 216 5.56 1.88 -2.41
C LEU A 216 6.05 2.37 -3.77
N TYR A 217 5.32 2.04 -4.83
CA TYR A 217 5.41 2.68 -6.14
C TYR A 217 4.26 3.68 -6.26
N LYS A 218 4.57 4.96 -6.21
CA LYS A 218 3.58 6.05 -6.35
C LYS A 218 3.09 6.24 -7.79
N GLY A 219 3.74 5.58 -8.74
CA GLY A 219 3.50 5.55 -10.18
C GLY A 219 4.74 5.05 -10.92
N GLY A 220 4.65 4.87 -12.23
CA GLY A 220 5.78 4.41 -13.04
C GLY A 220 6.25 2.99 -12.69
N TYR A 221 5.39 2.17 -12.11
CA TYR A 221 5.73 0.79 -11.72
C TYR A 221 5.86 -0.15 -12.92
N PRO A 222 6.75 -1.17 -12.83
CA PRO A 222 7.07 -2.05 -13.95
C PRO A 222 5.91 -2.93 -14.38
N PRO A 223 5.96 -3.53 -15.60
CA PRO A 223 4.89 -4.37 -16.17
C PRO A 223 4.52 -5.62 -15.37
N GLU A 224 5.36 -6.10 -14.46
CA GLU A 224 5.04 -7.22 -13.56
C GLU A 224 3.80 -6.94 -12.68
N TYR A 225 3.54 -5.65 -12.36
CA TYR A 225 2.36 -5.22 -11.62
C TYR A 225 1.27 -4.69 -12.54
N GLY A 226 0.00 -4.91 -12.19
CA GLY A 226 -1.14 -4.43 -12.97
C GLY A 226 -2.46 -4.54 -12.23
N GLY A 227 -3.55 -4.12 -12.90
CA GLY A 227 -4.90 -4.23 -12.38
C GLY A 227 -5.35 -3.09 -11.46
N ARG A 228 -4.54 -2.03 -11.32
CA ARG A 228 -4.88 -0.80 -10.61
C ARG A 228 -4.36 0.43 -11.35
N LEU A 229 -5.06 1.56 -11.23
CA LEU A 229 -4.74 2.79 -11.95
C LEU A 229 -3.61 3.60 -11.34
N GLY A 230 -3.41 3.51 -10.02
CA GLY A 230 -2.63 4.51 -9.28
C GLY A 230 -1.23 4.07 -8.92
N SER A 231 -1.14 3.14 -8.04
CA SER A 231 0.08 2.81 -7.32
C SER A 231 0.13 1.33 -6.94
N VAL A 232 1.29 0.91 -6.43
CA VAL A 232 1.49 -0.45 -5.90
C VAL A 232 2.16 -0.36 -4.54
N LEU A 233 1.61 -1.02 -3.55
CA LEU A 233 2.20 -1.23 -2.24
C LEU A 233 2.48 -2.71 -2.05
N SER A 234 3.75 -3.08 -2.06
CA SER A 234 4.21 -4.45 -1.86
C SER A 234 4.83 -4.60 -0.47
N ILE A 235 4.26 -5.50 0.32
CA ILE A 235 4.63 -5.76 1.70
C ILE A 235 5.07 -7.22 1.81
N TYR A 236 6.18 -7.45 2.49
CA TYR A 236 6.72 -8.79 2.72
C TYR A 236 6.81 -9.08 4.21
N ASN A 237 6.31 -10.24 4.61
CA ASN A 237 6.51 -10.75 5.96
C ASN A 237 7.96 -11.19 6.16
N LYS A 238 8.43 -11.16 7.42
CA LYS A 238 9.70 -11.73 7.83
C LYS A 238 9.79 -13.20 7.45
N ASP A 239 10.98 -13.63 7.09
CA ASP A 239 11.28 -15.04 6.81
C ASP A 239 11.48 -15.85 8.10
N GLY A 240 11.77 -15.17 9.20
CA GLY A 240 12.10 -15.76 10.50
C GLY A 240 13.60 -15.93 10.72
N ASN A 241 14.00 -15.88 11.99
CA ASN A 241 15.39 -16.00 12.41
C ASN A 241 15.93 -17.42 12.12
N ARG A 242 17.05 -17.51 11.40
CA ARG A 242 17.70 -18.77 11.02
C ARG A 242 18.74 -19.24 12.02
N ASN A 243 19.16 -18.34 12.93
CA ASN A 243 20.27 -18.57 13.85
C ASN A 243 19.78 -19.03 15.22
N GLU A 244 18.73 -18.39 15.75
CA GLU A 244 18.22 -18.66 17.10
C GLU A 244 16.71 -18.38 17.19
N THR A 245 16.07 -18.96 18.21
CA THR A 245 14.66 -18.67 18.49
C THR A 245 14.56 -17.36 19.25
N GLN A 246 13.82 -16.41 18.70
CA GLN A 246 13.54 -15.11 19.31
C GLN A 246 12.05 -14.92 19.52
N ALA A 247 11.69 -14.25 20.61
CA ALA A 247 10.31 -13.87 20.91
C ALA A 247 10.25 -12.38 21.25
N THR A 248 9.23 -11.73 20.74
CA THR A 248 8.94 -10.30 21.02
C THR A 248 7.51 -10.19 21.51
N ALA A 249 7.29 -9.42 22.58
CA ALA A 249 5.95 -9.10 23.08
C ALA A 249 5.84 -7.60 23.30
N THR A 250 4.80 -6.95 22.78
CA THR A 250 4.52 -5.53 22.97
C THR A 250 3.17 -5.38 23.66
N LEU A 251 3.17 -4.63 24.76
CA LEU A 251 1.95 -4.20 25.44
C LEU A 251 1.73 -2.71 25.16
N GLY A 252 0.62 -2.41 24.50
CA GLY A 252 0.22 -1.05 24.15
C GLY A 252 -1.16 -0.70 24.71
N MET A 253 -1.50 0.59 24.71
CA MET A 253 -2.80 1.05 25.21
C MET A 253 -3.97 0.55 24.34
N LEU A 254 -3.78 0.44 23.04
CA LEU A 254 -4.83 0.05 22.09
C LEU A 254 -4.77 -1.41 21.74
N ALA A 255 -3.58 -1.94 21.48
CA ALA A 255 -3.37 -3.32 21.07
C ALA A 255 -2.12 -3.91 21.69
N SER A 256 -2.15 -5.22 21.89
CA SER A 256 -1.01 -6.02 22.30
C SER A 256 -0.58 -6.93 21.14
N ARG A 257 0.73 -7.16 21.02
CA ARG A 257 1.35 -7.93 19.95
C ARG A 257 2.30 -8.95 20.54
N ALA A 258 2.39 -10.10 19.89
CA ALA A 258 3.40 -11.11 20.18
C ALA A 258 3.91 -11.68 18.85
N ALA A 259 5.21 -11.96 18.79
CA ALA A 259 5.84 -12.63 17.68
C ALA A 259 6.87 -13.63 18.19
N ILE A 260 7.01 -14.73 17.49
CA ILE A 260 8.05 -15.74 17.69
C ILE A 260 8.61 -16.15 16.33
N GLU A 261 9.90 -16.24 16.25
CA GLU A 261 10.62 -16.64 15.05
C GLU A 261 11.81 -17.52 15.43
N GLY A 262 12.20 -18.42 14.55
CA GLY A 262 13.31 -19.32 14.86
C GLY A 262 13.69 -20.26 13.72
N PRO A 263 14.79 -21.00 13.90
CA PRO A 263 15.27 -21.98 12.93
C PRO A 263 14.41 -23.25 12.92
N ILE A 264 14.31 -23.85 11.73
CA ILE A 264 13.89 -25.23 11.51
C ILE A 264 14.94 -25.90 10.60
N PRO A 265 14.96 -27.22 10.46
CA PRO A 265 15.88 -27.89 9.56
C PRO A 265 15.79 -27.31 8.14
N ASN A 266 16.91 -26.81 7.64
CA ASN A 266 17.03 -26.14 6.33
C ASN A 266 16.09 -24.93 6.12
N GLY A 267 15.78 -24.19 7.20
CA GLY A 267 14.87 -23.06 7.05
C GLY A 267 14.63 -22.27 8.30
N SER A 268 13.53 -21.52 8.27
CA SER A 268 13.07 -20.68 9.39
C SER A 268 11.55 -20.60 9.43
N TYR A 269 11.02 -20.19 10.57
CA TYR A 269 9.61 -19.90 10.75
C TYR A 269 9.43 -18.55 11.45
N MET A 270 8.31 -17.91 11.19
CA MET A 270 7.81 -16.75 11.90
C MET A 270 6.33 -16.91 12.15
N PHE A 271 5.90 -16.57 13.36
CA PHE A 271 4.50 -16.46 13.74
C PHE A 271 4.30 -15.17 14.53
N ALA A 272 3.30 -14.38 14.18
CA ALA A 272 2.99 -13.14 14.88
C ALA A 272 1.47 -12.99 15.03
N MET A 273 1.06 -12.40 16.16
CA MET A 273 -0.32 -12.12 16.50
C MET A 273 -0.44 -10.69 17.04
N ARG A 274 -1.54 -10.02 16.69
CA ARG A 274 -1.88 -8.70 17.21
C ARG A 274 -3.38 -8.69 17.54
N ARG A 275 -3.74 -8.17 18.72
CA ARG A 275 -5.12 -8.00 19.14
C ARG A 275 -5.32 -6.64 19.81
N SER A 276 -6.42 -5.97 19.50
CA SER A 276 -6.82 -4.79 20.27
C SER A 276 -7.20 -5.17 21.70
N THR A 277 -6.92 -4.30 22.65
CA THR A 277 -7.15 -4.50 24.09
C THR A 277 -7.99 -3.35 24.68
N LEU A 278 -9.00 -2.93 23.93
CA LEU A 278 -9.86 -1.79 24.29
C LEU A 278 -10.99 -2.14 25.26
N GLU A 279 -11.31 -3.40 25.44
CA GLU A 279 -12.48 -3.83 26.21
C GLU A 279 -12.54 -3.26 27.64
N PRO A 280 -11.42 -3.19 28.43
CA PRO A 280 -11.46 -2.58 29.74
C PRO A 280 -11.81 -1.09 29.70
N LEU A 281 -11.27 -0.34 28.70
CA LEU A 281 -11.55 1.08 28.50
C LEU A 281 -13.01 1.30 28.10
N LEU A 282 -13.51 0.53 27.13
CA LEU A 282 -14.91 0.62 26.70
C LEU A 282 -15.87 0.24 27.84
N GLY A 283 -15.52 -0.75 28.65
CA GLY A 283 -16.29 -1.12 29.84
C GLY A 283 -16.38 0.01 30.87
N ALA A 284 -15.28 0.71 31.12
CA ALA A 284 -15.28 1.87 32.01
C ALA A 284 -16.09 3.06 31.45
N LEU A 285 -16.04 3.30 30.15
CA LEU A 285 -16.80 4.36 29.50
C LEU A 285 -18.31 4.05 29.47
N ARG A 286 -18.70 2.79 29.25
CA ARG A 286 -20.10 2.35 29.29
C ARG A 286 -20.76 2.52 30.63
N ALA A 287 -20.01 2.48 31.73
CA ALA A 287 -20.58 2.71 33.06
C ALA A 287 -21.31 4.07 33.20
N ASN A 288 -21.05 5.02 32.29
CA ASN A 288 -21.65 6.35 32.29
C ASN A 288 -22.36 6.71 30.96
N ASN A 289 -22.32 5.83 29.93
CA ASN A 289 -22.90 6.12 28.63
C ASN A 289 -23.18 4.82 27.85
N ASP A 290 -24.45 4.47 27.70
CA ASP A 290 -24.90 3.24 27.03
C ASP A 290 -24.65 3.23 25.51
N ASN A 291 -24.40 4.39 24.88
CA ASN A 291 -24.05 4.52 23.46
C ASN A 291 -22.59 4.14 23.13
N ILE A 292 -21.84 3.60 24.08
CA ILE A 292 -20.50 3.08 23.84
C ILE A 292 -20.58 1.64 23.30
N PRO A 293 -19.78 1.26 22.29
CA PRO A 293 -19.77 -0.08 21.71
C PRO A 293 -19.72 -1.18 22.76
N SER A 294 -20.63 -2.15 22.66
CA SER A 294 -20.67 -3.30 23.58
C SER A 294 -19.50 -4.24 23.32
N LEU A 295 -19.09 -4.37 22.07
CA LEU A 295 -17.96 -5.16 21.63
C LEU A 295 -17.21 -4.40 20.54
N PHE A 296 -15.88 -4.33 20.65
CA PHE A 296 -15.05 -3.69 19.67
C PHE A 296 -13.62 -4.24 19.74
N TYR A 297 -13.28 -5.15 18.85
CA TYR A 297 -11.93 -5.69 18.78
C TYR A 297 -11.53 -6.04 17.35
N PHE A 298 -10.23 -6.03 17.10
CA PHE A 298 -9.61 -6.68 15.95
C PHE A 298 -8.58 -7.71 16.38
N LEU A 299 -8.33 -8.67 15.51
CA LEU A 299 -7.34 -9.73 15.68
C LEU A 299 -6.63 -10.00 14.35
N ASP A 300 -5.30 -9.95 14.36
CA ASP A 300 -4.44 -10.35 13.25
C ASP A 300 -3.57 -11.54 13.63
N THR A 301 -3.33 -12.38 12.66
CA THR A 301 -2.41 -13.51 12.75
C THR A 301 -1.62 -13.62 11.45
N ASN A 302 -0.29 -13.62 11.55
CA ASN A 302 0.63 -13.83 10.45
C ASN A 302 1.47 -15.08 10.72
N GLY A 303 1.77 -15.84 9.68
CA GLY A 303 2.75 -16.91 9.77
C GLY A 303 3.45 -17.14 8.46
N LYS A 304 4.74 -17.51 8.54
CA LYS A 304 5.55 -17.83 7.37
C LYS A 304 6.56 -18.93 7.71
N ILE A 305 6.74 -19.83 6.76
CA ILE A 305 7.76 -20.87 6.81
C ILE A 305 8.58 -20.75 5.54
N ASN A 306 9.91 -20.79 5.67
CA ASN A 306 10.85 -20.77 4.58
C ASN A 306 11.74 -22.01 4.63
N LEU A 307 11.92 -22.66 3.49
CA LEU A 307 12.70 -23.89 3.33
C LEU A 307 13.69 -23.72 2.17
N ASP A 308 14.94 -24.09 2.40
CA ASP A 308 15.95 -24.26 1.37
C ASP A 308 15.97 -25.71 0.93
N ILE A 309 15.58 -26.00 -0.30
CA ILE A 309 15.52 -27.35 -0.88
C ILE A 309 16.74 -27.53 -1.77
N GLY A 310 17.88 -27.83 -1.16
CA GLY A 310 19.18 -27.86 -1.85
C GLY A 310 19.76 -26.46 -2.10
N ALA A 311 20.63 -26.35 -3.11
CA ALA A 311 21.35 -25.11 -3.40
C ALA A 311 20.56 -24.12 -4.25
N ASN A 312 19.63 -24.61 -5.08
CA ASN A 312 19.00 -23.84 -6.14
C ASN A 312 17.52 -23.59 -5.92
N ASP A 313 16.89 -24.27 -4.96
CA ASP A 313 15.46 -24.20 -4.73
C ASP A 313 15.16 -23.63 -3.37
N LYS A 314 14.24 -22.64 -3.35
CA LYS A 314 13.66 -22.10 -2.12
C LYS A 314 12.16 -22.17 -2.18
N PHE A 315 11.55 -22.59 -1.10
CA PHE A 315 10.11 -22.62 -0.93
C PHE A 315 9.69 -21.79 0.27
N SER A 316 8.64 -21.00 0.13
CA SER A 316 8.02 -20.32 1.27
C SER A 316 6.50 -20.48 1.25
N LEU A 317 5.93 -20.66 2.42
CA LEU A 317 4.49 -20.68 2.65
C LEU A 317 4.16 -19.59 3.67
N ALA A 318 3.33 -18.63 3.28
CA ALA A 318 2.88 -17.55 4.15
C ALA A 318 1.36 -17.54 4.26
N PHE A 319 0.86 -17.17 5.44
CA PHE A 319 -0.56 -16.93 5.64
C PHE A 319 -0.78 -15.67 6.49
N TYR A 320 -1.94 -15.06 6.29
CA TYR A 320 -2.44 -13.95 7.09
C TYR A 320 -3.95 -14.14 7.31
N SER A 321 -4.42 -13.80 8.51
CA SER A 321 -5.84 -13.72 8.84
C SER A 321 -6.07 -12.53 9.76
N GLY A 322 -6.84 -11.56 9.31
CA GLY A 322 -7.27 -10.39 10.07
C GLY A 322 -8.78 -10.29 10.11
N LYS A 323 -9.33 -9.90 11.26
CA LYS A 323 -10.78 -9.71 11.44
C LYS A 323 -11.09 -8.62 12.45
N ASP A 324 -12.16 -7.91 12.20
CA ASP A 324 -12.79 -6.94 13.10
C ASP A 324 -14.16 -7.43 13.51
N ARG A 325 -14.53 -7.12 14.73
CA ARG A 325 -15.87 -7.27 15.22
C ARG A 325 -16.28 -6.05 16.05
N VAL A 326 -17.41 -5.48 15.67
CA VAL A 326 -17.98 -4.29 16.30
C VAL A 326 -19.46 -4.56 16.52
N ASP A 327 -19.94 -4.33 17.75
CA ASP A 327 -21.34 -4.32 18.11
C ASP A 327 -21.61 -2.93 18.75
N PHE A 328 -22.41 -2.11 18.07
CA PHE A 328 -22.66 -0.72 18.44
C PHE A 328 -24.13 -0.48 18.63
N PRO A 329 -24.62 -0.15 19.86
CA PRO A 329 -26.00 0.24 20.10
C PRO A 329 -26.25 1.69 19.61
N PHE A 330 -27.42 1.93 19.00
CA PHE A 330 -27.90 3.23 18.63
C PHE A 330 -29.24 3.51 19.34
N GLY A 331 -29.18 4.04 20.56
CA GLY A 331 -30.36 4.23 21.39
C GLY A 331 -30.94 2.91 21.91
N GLU A 332 -32.26 2.88 22.22
CA GLU A 332 -32.92 1.73 22.85
C GLU A 332 -33.33 0.65 21.84
N ASP A 333 -33.63 1.03 20.59
CA ASP A 333 -34.27 0.15 19.61
C ASP A 333 -33.47 -0.08 18.33
N ALA A 334 -32.20 0.35 18.27
CA ALA A 334 -31.36 0.17 17.10
C ALA A 334 -29.96 -0.37 17.47
N GLU A 335 -29.47 -1.31 16.67
CA GLU A 335 -28.17 -1.93 16.85
C GLU A 335 -27.45 -2.07 15.50
N PHE A 336 -26.15 -1.75 15.49
CA PHE A 336 -25.26 -2.02 14.36
C PHE A 336 -24.20 -3.04 14.75
N LYS A 337 -24.12 -4.10 13.97
CA LYS A 337 -23.07 -5.14 14.09
C LYS A 337 -22.28 -5.20 12.82
N LEU A 338 -20.96 -5.26 12.95
CA LEU A 338 -20.07 -5.41 11.82
C LEU A 338 -19.02 -6.49 12.08
N HIS A 339 -18.91 -7.40 11.13
CA HIS A 339 -17.86 -8.40 11.09
C HIS A 339 -17.21 -8.39 9.72
N TYR A 340 -15.95 -7.98 9.64
CA TYR A 340 -15.22 -7.92 8.37
C TYR A 340 -13.75 -8.32 8.53
N GLY A 341 -13.08 -8.60 7.42
CA GLY A 341 -11.67 -8.94 7.47
C GLY A 341 -11.10 -9.50 6.17
N ASN A 342 -9.83 -9.89 6.26
CA ASN A 342 -9.06 -10.46 5.16
C ASN A 342 -8.38 -11.77 5.60
N GLN A 343 -8.26 -12.69 4.66
CA GLN A 343 -7.50 -13.92 4.80
C GLN A 343 -6.67 -14.13 3.55
N THR A 344 -5.39 -14.39 3.70
CA THR A 344 -4.50 -14.68 2.55
C THR A 344 -3.64 -15.90 2.83
N ILE A 345 -3.31 -16.61 1.76
CA ILE A 345 -2.32 -17.67 1.73
C ILE A 345 -1.48 -17.53 0.47
N SER A 346 -0.17 -17.71 0.57
CA SER A 346 0.72 -17.74 -0.58
C SER A 346 1.76 -18.83 -0.42
N GLY A 347 1.92 -19.65 -1.48
CA GLY A 347 3.03 -20.58 -1.65
C GLY A 347 3.94 -20.05 -2.76
N ASN A 348 5.21 -19.83 -2.48
CA ASN A 348 6.19 -19.34 -3.43
C ASN A 348 7.33 -20.34 -3.56
N TRP A 349 7.60 -20.76 -4.79
CA TRP A 349 8.77 -21.59 -5.13
C TRP A 349 9.66 -20.81 -6.09
N THR A 350 10.94 -20.72 -5.73
CA THR A 350 11.98 -20.12 -6.56
C THR A 350 12.98 -21.15 -6.96
N HIS A 351 13.32 -21.16 -8.25
CA HIS A 351 14.36 -22.01 -8.81
C HIS A 351 15.43 -21.18 -9.52
N ILE A 352 16.69 -21.44 -9.22
CA ILE A 352 17.86 -20.85 -9.86
C ILE A 352 18.40 -21.87 -10.86
N PHE A 353 18.13 -21.65 -12.16
CA PHE A 353 18.63 -22.53 -13.22
C PHE A 353 20.15 -22.43 -13.37
N ASN A 354 20.65 -21.21 -13.35
CA ASN A 354 22.06 -20.85 -13.42
C ASN A 354 22.24 -19.40 -12.98
N GLU A 355 23.45 -18.84 -13.12
CA GLU A 355 23.82 -17.49 -12.71
C GLU A 355 23.08 -16.38 -13.47
N THR A 356 22.53 -16.71 -14.65
CA THR A 356 21.85 -15.74 -15.52
C THR A 356 20.33 -15.91 -15.55
N THR A 357 19.80 -17.02 -15.02
CA THR A 357 18.37 -17.36 -15.19
C THR A 357 17.79 -17.89 -13.90
N PHE A 358 16.74 -17.27 -13.44
CA PHE A 358 15.95 -17.75 -12.30
C PHE A 358 14.45 -17.52 -12.50
N SER A 359 13.65 -18.29 -11.80
CA SER A 359 12.21 -18.24 -11.89
C SER A 359 11.54 -18.20 -10.52
N ASN A 360 10.37 -17.59 -10.48
CA ASN A 360 9.46 -17.63 -9.33
C ASN A 360 8.12 -18.19 -9.77
N PHE A 361 7.60 -19.13 -9.01
CA PHE A 361 6.25 -19.66 -9.17
C PHE A 361 5.48 -19.45 -7.87
N VAL A 362 4.33 -18.76 -7.96
CA VAL A 362 3.54 -18.38 -6.79
C VAL A 362 2.09 -18.78 -6.97
N VAL A 363 1.54 -19.46 -5.99
CA VAL A 363 0.10 -19.73 -5.87
C VAL A 363 -0.43 -18.90 -4.72
N THR A 364 -1.49 -18.13 -4.97
CA THR A 364 -2.08 -17.26 -3.96
C THR A 364 -3.58 -17.48 -3.82
N GLY A 365 -4.06 -17.42 -2.59
CA GLY A 365 -5.48 -17.36 -2.27
C GLY A 365 -5.76 -16.15 -1.36
N SER A 366 -6.78 -15.38 -1.71
CA SER A 366 -7.24 -14.24 -0.93
C SER A 366 -8.74 -14.29 -0.73
N ARG A 367 -9.18 -13.95 0.47
CA ARG A 367 -10.58 -13.74 0.79
C ARG A 367 -10.75 -12.43 1.55
N TYR A 368 -11.67 -11.61 1.09
CA TYR A 368 -12.23 -10.49 1.84
C TYR A 368 -13.69 -10.81 2.17
N PHE A 369 -14.12 -10.44 3.37
CA PHE A 369 -15.51 -10.57 3.80
C PHE A 369 -15.93 -9.33 4.59
N ASN A 370 -17.21 -8.95 4.44
CA ASN A 370 -17.81 -7.82 5.14
C ASN A 370 -19.30 -8.09 5.36
N PHE A 371 -19.73 -8.20 6.63
CA PHE A 371 -21.07 -8.60 7.06
C PHE A 371 -21.65 -7.55 8.00
N PRO A 372 -22.05 -6.37 7.50
CA PRO A 372 -22.81 -5.42 8.31
C PRO A 372 -24.23 -5.93 8.54
N THR A 373 -24.69 -5.76 9.78
CA THR A 373 -26.07 -5.98 10.19
C THR A 373 -26.55 -4.70 10.88
N PHE A 374 -27.66 -4.17 10.43
CA PHE A 374 -28.32 -3.03 11.05
C PHE A 374 -29.72 -3.45 11.44
N GLU A 375 -30.11 -3.29 12.70
CA GLU A 375 -31.41 -3.67 13.24
C GLU A 375 -32.07 -2.44 13.82
N VAL A 376 -33.33 -2.19 13.43
CA VAL A 376 -34.16 -1.09 13.96
C VAL A 376 -35.51 -1.68 14.34
N ALA A 377 -35.93 -1.46 15.59
CA ALA A 377 -37.20 -1.95 16.14
C ALA A 377 -37.43 -3.46 15.87
N GLY A 378 -36.35 -4.27 16.01
CA GLY A 378 -36.40 -5.72 15.79
C GLY A 378 -36.39 -6.15 14.32
N THR A 379 -36.34 -5.21 13.36
CA THR A 379 -36.26 -5.52 11.92
C THR A 379 -34.82 -5.46 11.42
N PRO A 380 -34.19 -6.58 11.04
CA PRO A 380 -32.80 -6.61 10.62
C PRO A 380 -32.64 -6.37 9.12
N PHE A 381 -31.71 -5.48 8.77
CA PHE A 381 -31.04 -5.43 7.46
C PHE A 381 -29.68 -6.13 7.58
N LYS A 382 -29.39 -7.08 6.70
CA LYS A 382 -28.11 -7.79 6.64
C LYS A 382 -27.52 -7.75 5.25
N ARG A 383 -26.21 -7.51 5.15
CA ARG A 383 -25.45 -7.64 3.91
C ARG A 383 -24.39 -8.71 4.06
N ASP A 384 -24.28 -9.58 3.06
CA ASP A 384 -23.19 -10.54 2.91
C ASP A 384 -22.36 -10.15 1.68
N ASN A 385 -21.15 -9.61 1.91
CA ASN A 385 -20.23 -9.21 0.86
C ASN A 385 -18.94 -10.03 0.99
N ASN A 386 -18.64 -10.84 -0.02
CA ASN A 386 -17.44 -11.68 -0.07
C ASN A 386 -16.72 -11.53 -1.40
N ILE A 387 -15.40 -11.52 -1.34
CA ILE A 387 -14.49 -11.65 -2.46
C ILE A 387 -13.62 -12.88 -2.24
N TYR A 388 -13.49 -13.71 -3.25
CA TYR A 388 -12.53 -14.80 -3.34
C TYR A 388 -11.68 -14.61 -4.57
N ASP A 389 -10.35 -14.65 -4.41
CA ASP A 389 -9.38 -14.51 -5.49
C ASP A 389 -8.34 -15.63 -5.35
N LEU A 390 -8.32 -16.54 -6.30
CA LEU A 390 -7.32 -17.60 -6.39
C LEU A 390 -6.50 -17.37 -7.64
N SER A 391 -5.18 -17.24 -7.51
CA SER A 391 -4.32 -16.95 -8.65
C SER A 391 -2.97 -17.66 -8.62
N VAL A 392 -2.39 -17.76 -9.81
CA VAL A 392 -1.05 -18.27 -10.08
C VAL A 392 -0.24 -17.20 -10.76
N LYS A 393 1.02 -17.05 -10.34
CA LYS A 393 2.01 -16.18 -10.99
C LYS A 393 3.23 -17.02 -11.31
N ALA A 394 3.79 -16.82 -12.48
CA ALA A 394 5.05 -17.43 -12.87
C ALA A 394 5.89 -16.37 -13.57
N ASP A 395 7.09 -16.13 -13.07
CA ASP A 395 8.01 -15.11 -13.57
C ASP A 395 9.36 -15.77 -13.88
N VAL A 396 9.97 -15.37 -14.98
CA VAL A 396 11.34 -15.71 -15.34
C VAL A 396 12.12 -14.43 -15.55
N GLU A 397 13.30 -14.36 -14.95
CA GLU A 397 14.26 -13.29 -15.16
C GLU A 397 15.51 -13.87 -15.81
N TYR A 398 16.00 -13.20 -16.85
CA TYR A 398 17.13 -13.62 -17.66
C TYR A 398 18.10 -12.44 -17.88
N LEU A 399 19.36 -12.65 -17.54
CA LEU A 399 20.44 -11.68 -17.68
C LEU A 399 21.40 -12.13 -18.82
N PRO A 400 21.05 -11.92 -20.08
CA PRO A 400 21.86 -12.38 -21.23
C PRO A 400 23.27 -11.78 -21.24
N ASN A 401 23.41 -10.56 -20.75
CA ASN A 401 24.68 -9.86 -20.64
C ASN A 401 24.59 -8.71 -19.62
N GLU A 402 25.65 -7.96 -19.44
CA GLU A 402 25.75 -6.85 -18.49
C GLU A 402 24.82 -5.66 -18.77
N LYS A 403 24.30 -5.55 -20.00
CA LYS A 403 23.49 -4.42 -20.45
C LYS A 403 21.99 -4.70 -20.39
N HIS A 404 21.58 -5.95 -20.35
CA HIS A 404 20.19 -6.34 -20.45
C HIS A 404 19.76 -7.21 -19.25
N THR A 405 18.62 -6.86 -18.67
CA THR A 405 17.89 -7.69 -17.72
C THR A 405 16.49 -7.87 -18.25
N ALA A 406 16.24 -8.99 -18.91
CA ALA A 406 14.94 -9.32 -19.47
C ALA A 406 14.10 -10.07 -18.45
N SER A 407 12.81 -9.73 -18.35
CA SER A 407 11.87 -10.45 -17.50
C SER A 407 10.58 -10.68 -18.25
N THR A 408 9.98 -11.84 -18.06
CA THR A 408 8.64 -12.15 -18.56
C THR A 408 7.88 -12.97 -17.53
N GLY A 409 6.57 -12.87 -17.54
CA GLY A 409 5.76 -13.64 -16.61
C GLY A 409 4.29 -13.59 -16.90
N ILE A 410 3.57 -14.47 -16.24
CA ILE A 410 2.11 -14.58 -16.29
C ILE A 410 1.52 -14.38 -14.89
N TRP A 411 0.32 -13.81 -14.85
CA TRP A 411 -0.52 -13.78 -13.67
C TRP A 411 -1.95 -14.10 -14.10
N ALA A 412 -2.45 -15.25 -13.68
CA ALA A 412 -3.79 -15.72 -14.03
C ALA A 412 -4.56 -16.14 -12.79
N GLY A 413 -5.85 -15.92 -12.76
CA GLY A 413 -6.68 -16.26 -11.62
C GLY A 413 -8.17 -16.31 -11.90
N VAL A 414 -8.87 -16.73 -10.85
CA VAL A 414 -10.33 -16.79 -10.80
C VAL A 414 -10.80 -15.90 -9.66
N PHE A 415 -11.69 -14.99 -9.99
CA PHE A 415 -12.26 -14.04 -9.06
C PHE A 415 -13.75 -14.34 -8.89
N THR A 416 -14.21 -14.39 -7.65
CA THR A 416 -15.63 -14.51 -7.33
C THR A 416 -16.02 -13.39 -6.36
N PHE A 417 -16.92 -12.55 -6.83
CA PHE A 417 -17.58 -11.53 -6.02
C PHE A 417 -19.01 -11.98 -5.71
N ARG A 418 -19.43 -11.83 -4.46
CA ARG A 418 -20.79 -12.11 -4.02
C ARG A 418 -21.24 -11.00 -3.09
N ILE A 419 -22.36 -10.39 -3.43
CA ILE A 419 -23.11 -9.53 -2.52
C ILE A 419 -24.56 -10.06 -2.41
N GLN A 420 -25.10 -10.03 -1.21
CA GLN A 420 -26.48 -10.41 -0.93
C GLN A 420 -27.01 -9.54 0.20
N ASP A 421 -28.11 -8.85 -0.04
CA ASP A 421 -28.82 -8.05 0.94
C ASP A 421 -30.10 -8.77 1.35
N GLN A 422 -30.40 -8.71 2.65
CA GLN A 422 -31.59 -9.27 3.25
C GLN A 422 -32.26 -8.19 4.11
N PHE A 423 -33.55 -8.03 3.97
CA PHE A 423 -34.38 -7.20 4.82
C PHE A 423 -35.45 -8.10 5.44
N ASP A 424 -35.58 -8.10 6.76
CA ASP A 424 -36.50 -8.95 7.52
C ASP A 424 -36.46 -10.43 7.09
N GLY A 425 -35.23 -10.95 6.92
CA GLY A 425 -34.99 -12.34 6.51
C GLY A 425 -35.28 -12.66 5.04
N GLN A 426 -35.79 -11.71 4.26
CA GLN A 426 -36.03 -11.89 2.81
C GLN A 426 -34.88 -11.30 1.99
N ASN A 427 -34.49 -11.99 0.92
CA ASN A 427 -33.47 -11.48 0.00
C ASN A 427 -34.09 -10.35 -0.84
N THR A 428 -33.54 -9.14 -0.71
CA THR A 428 -33.97 -7.96 -1.45
C THR A 428 -33.07 -7.64 -2.63
N PHE A 429 -31.77 -7.98 -2.53
CA PHE A 429 -30.80 -7.80 -3.58
C PHE A 429 -29.76 -8.92 -3.54
N GLY A 430 -29.28 -9.35 -4.71
CA GLY A 430 -28.21 -10.33 -4.80
C GLY A 430 -27.50 -10.30 -6.13
N GLN A 431 -26.17 -10.23 -6.07
CA GLN A 431 -25.32 -10.30 -7.26
C GLN A 431 -24.15 -11.26 -7.01
N ARG A 432 -23.89 -12.09 -8.00
CA ARG A 432 -22.71 -12.98 -8.02
C ARG A 432 -22.02 -12.88 -9.36
N ILE A 433 -20.78 -12.43 -9.33
CA ILE A 433 -19.92 -12.33 -10.51
C ILE A 433 -18.80 -13.35 -10.36
N HIS A 434 -18.55 -14.09 -11.42
CA HIS A 434 -17.49 -15.09 -11.47
C HIS A 434 -16.67 -14.84 -12.72
N ALA A 435 -15.51 -14.24 -12.57
CA ALA A 435 -14.65 -13.84 -13.67
C ALA A 435 -13.29 -14.55 -13.61
N GLN A 436 -12.74 -14.80 -14.80
CA GLN A 436 -11.35 -15.22 -14.97
C GLN A 436 -10.54 -14.03 -15.48
N TYR A 437 -9.34 -13.89 -15.00
CA TYR A 437 -8.39 -12.90 -15.50
C TYR A 437 -7.05 -13.54 -15.80
N ALA A 438 -6.39 -13.05 -16.82
CA ALA A 438 -5.03 -13.42 -17.11
C ALA A 438 -4.26 -12.21 -17.62
N SER A 439 -2.98 -12.18 -17.29
CA SER A 439 -2.06 -11.16 -17.73
C SER A 439 -0.76 -11.83 -18.15
N TRP A 440 -0.17 -11.34 -19.22
CA TRP A 440 1.18 -11.66 -19.60
C TRP A 440 1.98 -10.38 -19.74
N TYR A 441 3.22 -10.38 -19.27
CA TYR A 441 4.12 -9.25 -19.43
C TYR A 441 5.48 -9.67 -19.95
N ILE A 442 6.13 -8.74 -20.65
CA ILE A 442 7.53 -8.79 -21.03
C ILE A 442 8.15 -7.42 -20.79
N GLN A 443 9.36 -7.40 -20.29
CA GLN A 443 10.13 -6.17 -20.09
C GLN A 443 11.62 -6.41 -20.27
N ASP A 444 12.34 -5.38 -20.65
CA ASP A 444 13.81 -5.34 -20.68
C ASP A 444 14.32 -4.06 -20.02
N GLU A 445 15.20 -4.22 -19.06
CA GLU A 445 16.01 -3.14 -18.51
C GLU A 445 17.32 -3.10 -19.26
N TRP A 446 17.48 -2.08 -20.10
CA TRP A 446 18.67 -1.88 -20.93
C TRP A 446 19.57 -0.78 -20.37
N ARG A 447 20.82 -1.08 -20.15
CA ARG A 447 21.91 -0.18 -19.72
C ARG A 447 22.92 -0.03 -20.84
N PRO A 448 22.69 0.85 -21.84
CA PRO A 448 23.63 1.02 -22.97
C PRO A 448 25.03 1.43 -22.52
N ASN A 449 25.12 2.20 -21.43
CA ASN A 449 26.34 2.61 -20.76
C ASN A 449 26.06 2.91 -19.28
N ASN A 450 27.08 3.38 -18.54
CA ASN A 450 26.99 3.63 -17.09
C ASN A 450 26.11 4.85 -16.72
N GLU A 451 25.76 5.69 -17.68
CA GLU A 451 24.94 6.89 -17.45
C GLU A 451 23.44 6.64 -17.66
N TRP A 452 23.09 5.73 -18.55
CA TRP A 452 21.70 5.48 -18.95
C TRP A 452 21.18 4.15 -18.45
N LYS A 453 19.96 4.19 -17.94
CA LYS A 453 19.16 3.01 -17.65
C LYS A 453 17.79 3.22 -18.29
N LEU A 454 17.40 2.33 -19.18
CA LEU A 454 16.15 2.38 -19.93
C LEU A 454 15.34 1.12 -19.60
N LEU A 455 14.07 1.27 -19.32
CA LEU A 455 13.15 0.15 -19.16
C LEU A 455 12.03 0.30 -20.19
N GLY A 456 11.85 -0.74 -20.98
CA GLY A 456 10.73 -0.87 -21.92
C GLY A 456 9.96 -2.15 -21.66
N GLY A 457 8.64 -2.08 -21.64
CA GLY A 457 7.84 -3.28 -21.44
C GLY A 457 6.39 -3.13 -21.86
N LEU A 458 5.75 -4.27 -21.99
CA LEU A 458 4.35 -4.40 -22.36
C LEU A 458 3.68 -5.40 -21.44
N ARG A 459 2.49 -5.06 -20.96
CA ARG A 459 1.59 -5.98 -20.27
C ARG A 459 0.29 -6.09 -21.06
N ILE A 460 -0.19 -7.31 -21.21
CA ILE A 460 -1.46 -7.65 -21.84
C ILE A 460 -2.36 -8.23 -20.75
N ASN A 461 -3.55 -7.67 -20.57
CA ASN A 461 -4.53 -8.15 -19.60
C ASN A 461 -5.78 -8.63 -20.31
N THR A 462 -6.32 -9.76 -19.86
CA THR A 462 -7.62 -10.28 -20.27
C THR A 462 -8.54 -10.39 -19.04
N PHE A 463 -9.82 -10.15 -19.25
CA PHE A 463 -10.84 -10.29 -18.22
C PHE A 463 -12.08 -10.89 -18.89
N SER A 464 -12.58 -12.02 -18.37
CA SER A 464 -13.59 -12.83 -19.04
C SER A 464 -14.96 -12.18 -19.05
N ASP A 465 -15.35 -11.54 -17.93
CA ASP A 465 -16.63 -10.86 -17.85
C ASP A 465 -16.56 -9.54 -18.63
N GLY A 466 -17.38 -9.42 -19.68
CA GLY A 466 -17.27 -8.37 -20.70
C GLY A 466 -16.22 -8.63 -21.80
N SER A 467 -15.46 -9.73 -21.75
CA SER A 467 -14.47 -10.15 -22.78
C SER A 467 -13.43 -9.07 -23.10
N TYR A 468 -12.88 -8.43 -22.08
CA TYR A 468 -11.93 -7.34 -22.25
C TYR A 468 -10.51 -7.83 -22.53
N LEU A 469 -9.86 -7.17 -23.50
CA LEU A 469 -8.41 -7.23 -23.76
C LEU A 469 -7.84 -5.82 -23.61
N ARG A 470 -6.77 -5.65 -22.83
CA ARG A 470 -6.14 -4.35 -22.57
C ARG A 470 -4.62 -4.44 -22.69
N LEU A 471 -4.05 -3.45 -23.35
CA LEU A 471 -2.60 -3.31 -23.55
C LEU A 471 -2.06 -2.18 -22.68
N GLU A 472 -0.98 -2.45 -21.95
CA GLU A 472 -0.34 -1.52 -21.03
C GLU A 472 1.15 -1.36 -21.37
N PRO A 473 1.50 -0.48 -22.33
CA PRO A 473 2.90 -0.11 -22.55
C PRO A 473 3.44 0.68 -21.38
N ARG A 474 4.70 0.43 -21.02
CA ARG A 474 5.42 1.13 -19.94
C ARG A 474 6.84 1.39 -20.36
N LEU A 475 7.28 2.61 -20.13
CA LEU A 475 8.61 3.08 -20.49
C LEU A 475 9.16 3.89 -19.33
N SER A 476 10.44 3.70 -19.00
CA SER A 476 11.16 4.63 -18.14
C SER A 476 12.58 4.82 -18.62
N ALA A 477 13.11 5.99 -18.34
CA ALA A 477 14.48 6.36 -18.64
C ALA A 477 15.08 7.07 -17.43
N GLU A 478 16.29 6.67 -17.08
CA GLU A 478 17.08 7.28 -16.04
C GLU A 478 18.44 7.68 -16.62
N TYR A 479 18.86 8.91 -16.34
CA TYR A 479 20.14 9.45 -16.73
C TYR A 479 20.92 9.87 -15.49
N LEU A 480 22.07 9.23 -15.25
CA LEU A 480 22.97 9.52 -14.14
C LEU A 480 24.11 10.42 -14.60
N ARG A 481 24.18 11.61 -14.07
CA ARG A 481 25.27 12.57 -14.33
C ARG A 481 26.04 12.87 -13.06
N TRP A 482 27.37 12.86 -13.15
CA TRP A 482 28.28 13.21 -12.05
C TRP A 482 28.08 12.43 -10.74
N ASN A 483 27.60 11.20 -10.80
CA ASN A 483 27.35 10.31 -9.66
C ASN A 483 26.45 10.89 -8.54
N ARG A 484 26.02 12.15 -8.66
CA ARG A 484 25.22 12.88 -7.66
C ARG A 484 23.90 13.44 -8.18
N LEU A 485 23.70 13.41 -9.50
CA LEU A 485 22.47 13.93 -10.14
C LEU A 485 21.87 12.85 -11.04
N ARG A 486 20.64 12.47 -10.76
CA ARG A 486 19.85 11.57 -11.58
C ARG A 486 18.60 12.27 -12.11
N LEU A 487 18.45 12.26 -13.42
CA LEU A 487 17.22 12.68 -14.09
C LEU A 487 16.42 11.42 -14.45
N GLN A 488 15.12 11.47 -14.27
CA GLN A 488 14.24 10.33 -14.46
C GLN A 488 12.99 10.76 -15.21
N ALA A 489 12.50 9.89 -16.10
CA ALA A 489 11.23 10.06 -16.79
C ALA A 489 10.52 8.70 -16.86
N ALA A 490 9.20 8.68 -16.69
CA ALA A 490 8.41 7.47 -16.87
C ALA A 490 7.07 7.79 -17.52
N TYR A 491 6.61 6.84 -18.33
CA TYR A 491 5.28 6.77 -18.90
C TYR A 491 4.71 5.38 -18.71
N GLY A 492 3.43 5.29 -18.39
CA GLY A 492 2.73 4.01 -18.36
C GLY A 492 1.23 4.17 -18.54
N ARG A 493 0.63 3.20 -19.23
CA ARG A 493 -0.81 2.98 -19.27
C ARG A 493 -1.20 1.88 -18.31
N TYR A 494 -2.33 2.08 -17.61
CA TYR A 494 -2.80 1.23 -16.53
C TYR A 494 -4.30 1.00 -16.68
N ASN A 495 -4.77 -0.21 -16.33
CA ASN A 495 -6.20 -0.54 -16.33
C ASN A 495 -6.60 -1.10 -14.96
N GLN A 496 -7.86 -0.87 -14.60
CA GLN A 496 -8.45 -1.35 -13.36
C GLN A 496 -9.80 -2.01 -13.63
N PHE A 497 -9.94 -3.27 -13.18
CA PHE A 497 -11.15 -4.07 -13.36
C PHE A 497 -12.03 -4.11 -12.11
N PHE A 498 -11.48 -3.70 -10.97
CA PHE A 498 -12.15 -3.71 -9.66
C PHE A 498 -12.11 -2.32 -9.04
N THR A 499 -13.25 -1.82 -8.62
CA THR A 499 -13.40 -0.50 -7.99
C THR A 499 -14.06 -0.67 -6.62
N LEU A 500 -13.59 0.08 -5.62
CA LEU A 500 -14.19 0.14 -4.30
C LEU A 500 -15.06 1.40 -4.22
N ILE A 501 -16.34 1.22 -4.03
CA ILE A 501 -17.23 2.30 -3.66
C ILE A 501 -17.14 2.47 -2.14
N THR A 502 -16.68 3.62 -1.71
CA THR A 502 -16.47 3.93 -0.30
C THR A 502 -17.41 5.02 0.16
N ASN A 503 -17.89 4.88 1.38
CA ASN A 503 -18.37 6.03 2.14
C ASN A 503 -17.16 6.59 2.92
N GLU A 504 -16.60 7.71 2.47
CA GLU A 504 -15.40 8.31 3.07
C GLU A 504 -15.55 8.70 4.54
N ALA A 505 -16.80 8.78 5.04
CA ALA A 505 -17.09 9.05 6.44
C ALA A 505 -17.03 7.76 7.29
N PHE A 506 -17.30 6.58 6.69
CA PHE A 506 -17.45 5.33 7.41
C PHE A 506 -17.25 4.11 6.50
N SER A 507 -16.10 3.45 6.58
CA SER A 507 -15.73 2.35 5.70
C SER A 507 -16.45 1.01 5.96
N GLY A 508 -17.35 0.94 6.94
CA GLY A 508 -18.11 -0.27 7.27
C GLY A 508 -19.09 -0.75 6.18
N PHE A 509 -19.43 0.12 5.22
CA PHE A 509 -20.32 -0.17 4.10
C PHE A 509 -19.61 -0.22 2.75
N ASP A 510 -18.29 -0.26 2.75
CA ASP A 510 -17.50 -0.32 1.53
C ASP A 510 -17.87 -1.53 0.67
N LEU A 511 -18.04 -1.29 -0.63
CA LEU A 511 -18.50 -2.28 -1.59
C LEU A 511 -17.52 -2.37 -2.76
N TRP A 512 -16.88 -3.52 -2.94
CA TRP A 512 -16.12 -3.82 -4.14
C TRP A 512 -17.05 -4.15 -5.29
N LEU A 513 -16.72 -3.63 -6.45
CA LEU A 513 -17.45 -3.83 -7.71
C LEU A 513 -16.45 -4.22 -8.80
N THR A 514 -16.94 -4.88 -9.84
CA THR A 514 -16.13 -5.37 -10.94
C THR A 514 -16.68 -4.94 -12.28
N SER A 515 -15.79 -4.82 -13.26
CA SER A 515 -16.18 -4.68 -14.67
C SER A 515 -17.02 -5.87 -15.13
N ASP A 516 -17.94 -5.63 -16.04
CA ASP A 516 -18.76 -6.62 -16.73
C ASP A 516 -19.05 -6.17 -18.18
N SER A 517 -20.00 -6.79 -18.86
CA SER A 517 -20.37 -6.42 -20.24
C SER A 517 -20.89 -4.99 -20.39
N GLY A 518 -21.45 -4.40 -19.34
CA GLY A 518 -21.96 -3.01 -19.28
C GLY A 518 -21.00 -2.02 -18.63
N ILE A 519 -20.03 -2.49 -17.84
CA ILE A 519 -19.09 -1.68 -17.07
C ILE A 519 -17.69 -1.88 -17.59
N LYS A 520 -17.20 -0.93 -18.41
CA LYS A 520 -15.85 -0.96 -18.95
C LYS A 520 -14.79 -0.83 -17.84
N PRO A 521 -13.66 -1.54 -17.96
CA PRO A 521 -12.52 -1.31 -17.06
C PRO A 521 -12.02 0.12 -17.15
N ALA A 522 -11.86 0.76 -16.00
CA ALA A 522 -11.24 2.07 -15.94
C ALA A 522 -9.79 2.02 -16.43
N TYR A 523 -9.32 3.07 -17.11
CA TYR A 523 -7.94 3.18 -17.58
C TYR A 523 -7.39 4.58 -17.41
N GLY A 524 -6.06 4.68 -17.36
CA GLY A 524 -5.39 5.97 -17.28
C GLY A 524 -3.94 5.91 -17.74
N ASP A 525 -3.44 7.07 -18.15
CA ASP A 525 -2.05 7.28 -18.50
C ASP A 525 -1.36 8.08 -17.39
N GLN A 526 -0.12 7.72 -17.07
CA GLN A 526 0.71 8.44 -16.10
C GLN A 526 2.01 8.88 -16.74
N PHE A 527 2.39 10.13 -16.48
CA PHE A 527 3.66 10.73 -16.86
C PHE A 527 4.35 11.23 -15.60
N ILE A 528 5.63 10.90 -15.43
CA ILE A 528 6.43 11.31 -14.28
C ILE A 528 7.75 11.83 -14.78
N LEU A 529 8.19 12.96 -14.22
CA LEU A 529 9.52 13.50 -14.39
C LEU A 529 10.14 13.68 -13.01
N GLY A 530 11.37 13.20 -12.82
CA GLY A 530 12.05 13.21 -11.54
C GLY A 530 13.48 13.76 -11.66
N LEU A 531 13.89 14.44 -10.61
CA LEU A 531 15.25 14.86 -10.37
C LEU A 531 15.63 14.42 -8.96
N LYS A 532 16.69 13.60 -8.85
CA LYS A 532 17.27 13.20 -7.56
C LYS A 532 18.70 13.67 -7.48
N THR A 533 19.07 14.25 -6.36
CA THR A 533 20.44 14.77 -6.17
C THR A 533 20.88 14.68 -4.72
N ILE A 534 22.19 14.70 -4.53
CA ILE A 534 22.87 14.79 -3.25
C ILE A 534 23.55 16.16 -3.21
N PRO A 535 22.82 17.21 -2.77
CA PRO A 535 23.36 18.58 -2.80
C PRO A 535 24.55 18.74 -1.86
N PHE A 536 24.54 18.05 -0.73
CA PHE A 536 25.59 18.01 0.27
C PHE A 536 25.75 16.60 0.78
N GLN A 537 26.89 16.23 1.29
CA GLN A 537 27.16 14.96 1.93
C GLN A 537 26.17 14.69 3.07
N GLY A 538 25.55 13.50 3.08
CA GLY A 538 24.52 13.12 4.06
C GLY A 538 23.14 13.75 3.83
N TYR A 539 22.93 14.50 2.73
CA TYR A 539 21.64 15.07 2.38
C TYR A 539 21.14 14.53 1.04
N GLY A 540 19.85 14.32 0.92
CA GLY A 540 19.17 13.96 -0.31
C GLY A 540 18.12 14.98 -0.69
N LEU A 541 17.97 15.27 -1.97
CA LEU A 541 16.89 16.07 -2.54
C LEU A 541 16.26 15.31 -3.69
N ASP A 542 14.95 15.08 -3.60
CA ASP A 542 14.14 14.39 -4.60
C ASP A 542 12.99 15.31 -5.01
N ILE A 543 12.85 15.58 -6.30
CA ILE A 543 11.80 16.41 -6.86
C ILE A 543 11.13 15.61 -7.97
N GLU A 544 9.82 15.37 -7.85
CA GLU A 544 9.03 14.63 -8.83
C GLU A 544 7.81 15.45 -9.27
N GLY A 545 7.65 15.67 -10.57
CA GLY A 545 6.43 16.17 -11.19
C GLY A 545 5.64 15.02 -11.80
N TYR A 546 4.32 15.02 -11.65
CA TYR A 546 3.45 14.00 -12.22
C TYR A 546 2.21 14.58 -12.88
N TYR A 547 1.74 13.89 -13.91
CA TYR A 547 0.45 14.11 -14.56
C TYR A 547 -0.19 12.75 -14.84
N ARG A 548 -1.48 12.60 -14.52
CA ARG A 548 -2.23 11.37 -14.80
C ARG A 548 -3.65 11.68 -15.29
N THR A 549 -4.14 10.85 -16.19
CA THR A 549 -5.53 10.81 -16.63
C THR A 549 -6.24 9.61 -16.04
N MET A 550 -7.54 9.67 -15.94
CA MET A 550 -8.41 8.59 -15.48
C MET A 550 -9.68 8.64 -16.32
N ASN A 551 -9.99 7.53 -16.99
CA ASN A 551 -11.13 7.40 -17.89
C ASN A 551 -11.96 6.18 -17.49
N ASP A 552 -13.22 6.18 -17.88
CA ASP A 552 -14.19 5.14 -17.54
C ASP A 552 -14.24 4.85 -16.02
N LEU A 553 -14.06 5.90 -15.20
CA LEU A 553 -14.35 5.83 -13.77
C LEU A 553 -15.84 5.62 -13.58
N PHE A 554 -16.25 4.91 -12.53
CA PHE A 554 -17.66 4.76 -12.23
C PHE A 554 -17.94 4.94 -10.72
N GLU A 555 -19.09 5.51 -10.42
CA GLU A 555 -19.61 5.75 -9.08
C GLU A 555 -21.09 5.38 -9.04
N LEU A 556 -21.61 5.02 -7.87
CA LEU A 556 -23.06 4.80 -7.71
C LEU A 556 -23.82 6.08 -8.08
N ASP A 557 -24.93 5.93 -8.78
CA ASP A 557 -25.80 7.05 -9.09
C ASP A 557 -26.57 7.49 -7.82
N PRO A 558 -26.27 8.66 -7.24
CA PRO A 558 -26.93 9.13 -6.01
C PRO A 558 -28.38 9.58 -6.23
N PHE A 559 -28.84 9.62 -7.49
CA PHE A 559 -30.17 10.07 -7.85
C PHE A 559 -31.13 8.92 -8.19
N LEU A 560 -30.71 7.67 -8.01
CA LEU A 560 -31.58 6.51 -8.18
C LEU A 560 -32.56 6.43 -7.01
N PRO A 561 -33.87 6.54 -7.27
CA PRO A 561 -34.89 6.47 -6.20
C PRO A 561 -35.04 5.04 -5.67
N ASP A 562 -34.84 4.03 -6.52
CA ASP A 562 -34.91 2.60 -6.20
C ASP A 562 -34.01 1.82 -7.15
N ALA A 563 -33.28 0.89 -6.60
CA ALA A 563 -32.40 -0.01 -7.38
C ALA A 563 -33.11 -1.31 -7.80
N ALA A 564 -34.35 -1.54 -7.37
CA ALA A 564 -35.07 -2.78 -7.63
C ALA A 564 -35.38 -2.94 -9.12
N GLY A 565 -34.92 -4.05 -9.70
CA GLY A 565 -35.19 -4.40 -11.10
C GLY A 565 -34.29 -3.73 -12.15
N LEU A 566 -33.31 -2.89 -11.73
CA LEU A 566 -32.32 -2.32 -12.63
C LEU A 566 -31.26 -3.34 -13.00
N ALA A 567 -30.70 -3.25 -14.20
CA ALA A 567 -29.50 -4.00 -14.55
C ALA A 567 -28.29 -3.45 -13.75
N TYR A 568 -27.34 -4.32 -13.47
CA TYR A 568 -26.16 -3.97 -12.66
C TYR A 568 -25.44 -2.70 -13.15
N ALA A 569 -25.26 -2.55 -14.46
CA ALA A 569 -24.61 -1.39 -15.05
C ALA A 569 -25.39 -0.08 -14.89
N ASP A 570 -26.72 -0.15 -14.78
CA ASP A 570 -27.61 1.03 -14.65
C ASP A 570 -27.55 1.67 -13.26
N LEU A 571 -26.92 0.98 -12.28
CA LEU A 571 -26.68 1.50 -10.96
C LEU A 571 -25.58 2.58 -10.92
N PHE A 572 -24.84 2.76 -12.02
CA PHE A 572 -23.62 3.57 -12.04
C PHE A 572 -23.67 4.71 -13.05
N ARG A 573 -22.95 5.77 -12.70
CA ARG A 573 -22.55 6.84 -13.61
C ARG A 573 -21.08 6.69 -13.96
N PHE A 574 -20.77 6.89 -15.24
CA PHE A 574 -19.41 6.82 -15.76
C PHE A 574 -18.84 8.21 -15.94
N GLY A 575 -17.56 8.37 -15.59
CA GLY A 575 -16.90 9.67 -15.58
C GLY A 575 -15.41 9.59 -15.89
N GLU A 576 -14.79 10.74 -15.85
CA GLU A 576 -13.37 10.94 -16.11
C GLU A 576 -12.71 11.80 -15.02
N GLY A 577 -11.40 11.75 -14.96
CA GLY A 577 -10.63 12.56 -14.03
C GLY A 577 -9.21 12.80 -14.49
N SER A 578 -8.56 13.73 -13.81
CA SER A 578 -7.13 13.99 -13.95
C SER A 578 -6.51 14.43 -12.64
N ALA A 579 -5.22 14.21 -12.49
CA ALA A 579 -4.45 14.72 -11.36
C ALA A 579 -3.05 15.11 -11.81
N TYR A 580 -2.50 16.18 -11.21
CA TYR A 580 -1.14 16.64 -11.46
C TYR A 580 -0.57 17.31 -10.22
N GLY A 581 0.75 17.31 -10.11
CA GLY A 581 1.40 17.92 -8.96
C GLY A 581 2.91 17.86 -9.01
N LEU A 582 3.49 18.46 -7.98
CA LEU A 582 4.92 18.49 -7.69
C LEU A 582 5.16 18.00 -6.28
N GLU A 583 6.11 17.12 -6.14
CA GLU A 583 6.57 16.56 -4.86
C GLU A 583 8.01 16.94 -4.62
N VAL A 584 8.36 17.33 -3.42
CA VAL A 584 9.73 17.62 -2.98
C VAL A 584 10.00 16.88 -1.69
N LEU A 585 11.08 16.11 -1.65
CA LEU A 585 11.58 15.46 -0.45
C LEU A 585 13.01 15.91 -0.21
N PHE A 586 13.24 16.56 0.92
CA PHE A 586 14.57 16.93 1.37
C PHE A 586 14.90 16.17 2.65
N GLU A 587 15.94 15.36 2.62
CA GLU A 587 16.31 14.44 3.70
C GLU A 587 17.70 14.75 4.25
N LYS A 588 17.83 14.65 5.57
CA LYS A 588 19.10 14.55 6.27
C LYS A 588 19.26 13.13 6.82
N ARG A 589 20.24 12.38 6.34
CA ARG A 589 20.38 10.94 6.56
C ARG A 589 21.40 10.55 7.62
N GLN A 590 22.30 11.46 7.98
CA GLN A 590 23.47 11.16 8.82
C GLN A 590 23.55 12.05 10.07
N GLY A 591 24.21 11.53 11.11
CA GLY A 591 24.47 12.19 12.38
C GLY A 591 23.37 11.95 13.42
N ARG A 592 23.54 12.54 14.61
CA ARG A 592 22.58 12.42 15.73
C ARG A 592 21.20 13.01 15.43
N LEU A 593 21.15 13.99 14.54
CA LEU A 593 19.93 14.61 14.07
C LEU A 593 19.71 14.20 12.63
N THR A 594 18.64 13.44 12.38
CA THR A 594 18.21 12.98 11.06
C THR A 594 16.74 13.31 10.83
N GLY A 595 16.25 13.20 9.61
CA GLY A 595 14.84 13.47 9.32
C GLY A 595 14.63 13.97 7.90
N TYR A 596 13.42 14.42 7.61
CA TYR A 596 13.09 14.94 6.29
C TYR A 596 11.97 15.98 6.32
N LEU A 597 11.95 16.79 5.29
CA LEU A 597 10.88 17.70 4.91
C LEU A 597 10.29 17.22 3.59
N GLY A 598 9.04 16.80 3.64
CA GLY A 598 8.24 16.45 2.48
C GLY A 598 7.25 17.57 2.13
N TYR A 599 7.16 17.94 0.87
CA TYR A 599 6.19 18.90 0.37
C TYR A 599 5.49 18.35 -0.85
N THR A 600 4.17 18.49 -0.90
CA THR A 600 3.35 18.15 -2.06
C THR A 600 2.48 19.33 -2.45
N TRP A 601 2.55 19.73 -3.72
CA TRP A 601 1.57 20.59 -4.36
C TRP A 601 0.84 19.76 -5.41
N GLY A 602 -0.51 19.73 -5.38
CA GLY A 602 -1.24 18.90 -6.33
C GLY A 602 -2.71 19.24 -6.44
N TYR A 603 -3.26 18.93 -7.59
CA TYR A 603 -4.66 19.08 -7.95
C TYR A 603 -5.23 17.77 -8.43
N THR A 604 -6.48 17.51 -8.05
CA THR A 604 -7.26 16.38 -8.54
C THR A 604 -8.61 16.86 -9.01
N TRP A 605 -9.05 16.35 -10.14
CA TRP A 605 -10.31 16.71 -10.77
C TRP A 605 -11.10 15.45 -11.14
N ARG A 606 -12.43 15.55 -11.00
CA ARG A 606 -13.41 14.54 -11.41
C ARG A 606 -14.50 15.20 -12.23
N LYS A 607 -15.10 14.46 -13.16
CA LYS A 607 -16.23 14.90 -13.96
C LYS A 607 -17.14 13.71 -14.22
N PHE A 608 -18.35 13.76 -13.68
CA PHE A 608 -19.39 12.74 -13.86
C PHE A 608 -20.66 13.41 -14.38
N PRO A 609 -21.36 12.82 -15.36
CA PRO A 609 -22.65 13.33 -15.82
C PRO A 609 -23.65 13.47 -14.66
N GLY A 610 -24.38 14.59 -14.61
CA GLY A 610 -25.31 14.89 -13.54
C GLY A 610 -24.72 15.49 -12.27
N PHE A 611 -23.40 15.40 -12.08
CA PHE A 611 -22.70 16.04 -10.96
C PHE A 611 -22.25 17.45 -11.35
N ASN A 612 -22.36 18.40 -10.41
CA ASN A 612 -21.88 19.78 -10.58
C ASN A 612 -22.33 20.44 -11.88
N THR A 613 -23.60 20.23 -12.26
CA THR A 613 -24.22 20.85 -13.43
C THR A 613 -24.54 22.32 -13.16
N ASP A 614 -24.64 23.13 -14.21
CA ASP A 614 -25.07 24.52 -14.06
C ASP A 614 -26.59 24.57 -13.88
N PRO A 615 -27.11 25.01 -12.70
CA PRO A 615 -28.55 25.10 -12.49
C PRO A 615 -29.23 26.16 -13.35
N SER A 616 -28.48 27.09 -13.94
CA SER A 616 -29.02 28.11 -14.84
C SER A 616 -29.22 27.63 -16.27
N THR A 617 -28.69 26.44 -16.63
CA THR A 617 -28.82 25.87 -17.97
C THR A 617 -30.24 25.35 -18.15
N ARG A 618 -31.06 26.07 -18.92
CA ARG A 618 -32.36 25.53 -19.42
C ARG A 618 -32.06 24.43 -20.43
N LEU A 619 -32.40 23.20 -20.05
CA LEU A 619 -32.28 22.05 -20.91
C LEU A 619 -33.53 21.91 -21.79
N ALA A 620 -33.35 21.61 -23.08
CA ALA A 620 -34.42 21.15 -23.93
C ALA A 620 -34.86 19.71 -23.51
N PRO A 621 -36.09 19.29 -23.77
CA PRO A 621 -36.51 17.93 -23.51
C PRO A 621 -35.56 16.92 -24.15
N GLY A 622 -34.90 16.05 -23.35
CA GLY A 622 -33.96 15.07 -23.80
C GLY A 622 -32.47 15.52 -23.77
N GLU A 623 -32.19 16.77 -23.43
CA GLU A 623 -30.83 17.23 -23.21
C GLU A 623 -30.35 16.92 -21.77
N THR A 624 -29.12 16.43 -21.63
CA THR A 624 -28.46 16.26 -20.32
C THR A 624 -27.57 17.47 -20.03
N ALA A 625 -27.65 18.00 -18.81
CA ALA A 625 -26.80 19.09 -18.39
C ALA A 625 -25.32 18.72 -18.51
N GLN A 626 -24.51 19.64 -19.06
CA GLN A 626 -23.06 19.42 -19.17
C GLN A 626 -22.44 19.32 -17.78
N ALA A 627 -21.79 18.18 -17.52
CA ALA A 627 -21.01 17.98 -16.32
C ALA A 627 -19.80 18.90 -16.30
N ARG A 628 -19.49 19.50 -15.15
CA ARG A 628 -18.28 20.30 -14.92
C ARG A 628 -17.30 19.53 -14.05
N PHE A 629 -16.02 19.85 -14.20
CA PHE A 629 -14.99 19.34 -13.31
C PHE A 629 -15.19 19.85 -11.88
N TYR A 630 -14.96 18.99 -10.91
CA TYR A 630 -14.98 19.28 -9.48
C TYR A 630 -13.85 18.56 -8.76
N PRO A 631 -13.31 19.07 -7.65
CA PRO A 631 -12.34 18.35 -6.84
C PRO A 631 -13.01 17.24 -6.03
N PRO A 632 -12.42 16.04 -5.89
CA PRO A 632 -12.89 15.06 -4.92
C PRO A 632 -12.69 15.57 -3.48
N LYS A 633 -13.40 14.99 -2.50
CA LYS A 633 -13.32 15.42 -1.09
C LYS A 633 -11.88 15.41 -0.54
N TYR A 634 -11.07 14.42 -0.91
CA TYR A 634 -9.68 14.30 -0.46
C TYR A 634 -8.70 15.24 -1.16
N ASP A 635 -9.16 16.13 -2.06
CA ASP A 635 -8.29 17.12 -2.70
C ASP A 635 -7.81 18.15 -1.68
N ARG A 636 -6.50 18.13 -1.40
CA ARG A 636 -5.76 19.12 -0.62
C ARG A 636 -4.64 19.63 -1.50
N ARG A 637 -4.53 20.94 -1.65
CA ARG A 637 -3.61 21.55 -2.63
C ARG A 637 -2.17 21.56 -2.17
N HIS A 638 -1.96 21.81 -0.88
CA HIS A 638 -0.64 21.85 -0.26
C HIS A 638 -0.63 20.89 0.92
N ASP A 639 0.43 20.11 1.02
CA ASP A 639 0.68 19.17 2.11
C ASP A 639 2.16 19.24 2.47
N VAL A 640 2.47 19.37 3.76
CA VAL A 640 3.83 19.45 4.29
C VAL A 640 3.96 18.45 5.42
N ASN A 641 4.98 17.62 5.35
CA ASN A 641 5.35 16.66 6.38
C ASN A 641 6.78 16.94 6.84
N PHE A 642 6.98 17.20 8.12
CA PHE A 642 8.29 17.42 8.70
C PHE A 642 8.54 16.41 9.80
N ILE A 643 9.55 15.56 9.61
CA ILE A 643 9.98 14.54 10.57
C ILE A 643 11.37 14.86 11.04
N LEU A 644 11.58 14.78 12.34
CA LEU A 644 12.85 15.00 12.99
C LEU A 644 13.13 13.91 14.00
N ASN A 645 14.25 13.21 13.84
CA ASN A 645 14.75 12.19 14.77
C ASN A 645 16.01 12.69 15.43
N TYR A 646 16.09 12.62 16.77
CA TYR A 646 17.25 13.01 17.54
C TYR A 646 17.69 11.88 18.47
N THR A 647 18.89 11.36 18.23
CA THR A 647 19.55 10.38 19.11
C THR A 647 20.22 11.13 20.26
N LEU A 648 19.51 11.24 21.40
CA LEU A 648 19.97 11.96 22.59
C LEU A 648 21.14 11.21 23.26
N SER A 649 21.05 9.88 23.34
CA SER A 649 22.08 8.99 23.88
C SER A 649 21.91 7.58 23.31
N SER A 650 22.80 6.63 23.66
CA SER A 650 22.64 5.22 23.32
C SER A 650 21.35 4.58 23.82
N LYS A 651 20.68 5.18 24.81
CA LYS A 651 19.43 4.68 25.41
C LYS A 651 18.20 5.48 25.01
N TRP A 652 18.33 6.72 24.56
CA TRP A 652 17.22 7.60 24.29
C TRP A 652 17.20 8.10 22.86
N LYS A 653 16.06 7.96 22.21
CA LYS A 653 15.73 8.52 20.91
C LYS A 653 14.45 9.33 20.98
N LEU A 654 14.46 10.52 20.42
CA LEU A 654 13.32 11.44 20.35
C LEU A 654 12.91 11.60 18.89
N THR A 655 11.61 11.58 18.62
CA THR A 655 11.08 11.81 17.28
C THR A 655 9.94 12.82 17.34
N GLY A 656 10.02 13.86 16.52
CA GLY A 656 8.96 14.83 16.28
C GLY A 656 8.42 14.70 14.88
N ALA A 657 7.11 14.77 14.71
CA ALA A 657 6.44 14.81 13.41
C ALA A 657 5.47 15.98 13.36
N TRP A 658 5.57 16.83 12.35
CA TRP A 658 4.62 17.91 12.11
C TRP A 658 4.03 17.79 10.72
N VAL A 659 2.70 17.89 10.66
CA VAL A 659 1.93 17.79 9.43
C VAL A 659 1.12 19.06 9.25
N TYR A 660 1.11 19.59 8.03
CA TYR A 660 0.24 20.67 7.60
C TYR A 660 -0.39 20.31 6.27
N ALA A 661 -1.70 20.54 6.14
CA ALA A 661 -2.41 20.40 4.88
C ALA A 661 -3.46 21.51 4.72
N THR A 662 -3.64 22.00 3.49
CA THR A 662 -4.76 22.90 3.18
C THR A 662 -6.09 22.19 3.37
N GLY A 663 -7.16 22.95 3.59
CA GLY A 663 -8.48 22.43 3.88
C GLY A 663 -9.00 21.46 2.80
N GLN A 664 -9.61 20.40 3.28
CA GLN A 664 -10.27 19.38 2.46
C GLN A 664 -11.50 20.00 1.74
N ALA A 665 -11.78 19.51 0.54
CA ALA A 665 -12.94 19.94 -0.22
C ALA A 665 -14.23 19.34 0.36
N TYR A 666 -15.31 20.10 0.35
CA TYR A 666 -16.63 19.60 0.75
C TYR A 666 -17.76 20.35 0.03
N THR A 667 -18.94 19.73 -0.01
CA THR A 667 -20.17 20.33 -0.51
C THR A 667 -20.90 21.02 0.64
N GLN A 668 -20.99 22.35 0.58
CA GLN A 668 -21.63 23.15 1.62
C GLN A 668 -23.16 23.10 1.49
N VAL A 669 -23.86 22.92 2.59
CA VAL A 669 -25.31 23.14 2.66
C VAL A 669 -25.56 24.64 2.76
N LEU A 670 -26.37 25.17 1.84
CA LEU A 670 -26.65 26.62 1.72
C LEU A 670 -27.95 27.04 2.40
N GLY A 671 -28.89 26.12 2.55
CA GLY A 671 -30.19 26.42 3.14
C GLY A 671 -31.10 25.20 3.22
N ARG A 672 -32.21 25.37 3.86
CA ARG A 672 -33.28 24.38 3.99
C ARG A 672 -34.60 25.00 3.47
N TYR A 673 -35.42 24.19 2.81
CA TYR A 673 -36.75 24.56 2.42
C TYR A 673 -37.71 23.40 2.72
N ALA A 674 -38.97 23.72 3.02
CA ALA A 674 -40.00 22.74 3.27
C ALA A 674 -40.57 22.22 1.94
N LEU A 675 -40.66 20.90 1.79
CA LEU A 675 -41.44 20.25 0.75
C LEU A 675 -42.85 19.99 1.28
N LEU A 676 -43.86 20.44 0.55
CA LEU A 676 -45.25 20.06 0.80
C LEU A 676 -45.50 18.75 0.04
N ASP A 677 -45.54 17.64 0.77
CA ASP A 677 -45.70 16.30 0.16
C ASP A 677 -47.12 16.04 -0.34
N ASP A 678 -48.13 16.70 0.23
CA ASP A 678 -49.52 16.57 -0.21
C ASP A 678 -50.29 17.85 0.10
N PRO A 679 -50.88 18.52 -0.90
CA PRO A 679 -51.71 19.69 -0.67
C PRO A 679 -53.03 19.37 0.07
N PHE A 680 -53.36 18.09 0.28
CA PHE A 680 -54.61 17.63 0.91
C PHE A 680 -54.41 16.65 2.08
N GLY A 681 -53.17 16.31 2.46
CA GLY A 681 -52.84 15.39 3.54
C GLY A 681 -52.44 16.06 4.84
N ALA A 682 -52.43 15.33 5.95
CA ALA A 682 -51.98 15.81 7.24
C ALA A 682 -50.45 16.04 7.17
N SER A 683 -50.07 17.29 7.29
CA SER A 683 -48.76 17.84 7.03
C SER A 683 -47.66 17.32 7.98
N GLU A 684 -46.86 16.42 7.54
CA GLU A 684 -45.46 16.41 7.96
C GLU A 684 -44.64 17.17 6.90
N PHE A 685 -44.02 18.29 7.31
CA PHE A 685 -43.15 19.06 6.44
C PHE A 685 -41.83 18.29 6.28
N ASN A 686 -41.61 17.65 5.13
CA ASN A 686 -40.32 17.10 4.79
C ASN A 686 -39.38 18.25 4.41
N ASN A 687 -38.27 18.35 5.11
CA ASN A 687 -37.25 19.35 4.84
C ASN A 687 -36.30 18.87 3.75
N ALA A 688 -36.12 19.67 2.70
CA ALA A 688 -35.08 19.46 1.72
C ALA A 688 -33.97 20.50 1.88
N PHE A 689 -32.75 20.11 1.52
CA PHE A 689 -31.59 20.98 1.62
C PHE A 689 -31.17 21.51 0.25
N THR A 690 -30.91 22.81 0.18
CA THR A 690 -30.19 23.39 -0.95
C THR A 690 -28.70 23.25 -0.70
N VAL A 691 -28.00 22.54 -1.59
CA VAL A 691 -26.56 22.35 -1.51
C VAL A 691 -25.83 23.23 -2.53
N GLY A 692 -24.62 23.62 -2.20
CA GLY A 692 -23.73 24.34 -3.09
C GLY A 692 -23.19 23.44 -4.22
N LYS A 693 -22.27 23.99 -5.02
CA LYS A 693 -21.53 23.19 -6.02
C LYS A 693 -20.76 22.08 -5.33
N VAL A 694 -20.73 20.91 -5.98
CA VAL A 694 -20.05 19.71 -5.44
C VAL A 694 -18.59 20.03 -5.07
N ASN A 695 -18.25 19.83 -3.81
CA ASN A 695 -16.91 19.98 -3.24
C ASN A 695 -16.23 21.35 -3.53
N ALA A 696 -17.03 22.42 -3.70
CA ALA A 696 -16.49 23.74 -4.03
C ALA A 696 -15.97 24.51 -2.81
N SER A 697 -16.46 24.19 -1.62
CA SER A 697 -16.03 24.80 -0.36
C SER A 697 -14.83 24.06 0.24
N ARG A 698 -14.12 24.71 1.16
CA ARG A 698 -12.95 24.17 1.84
C ARG A 698 -13.08 24.25 3.35
N LEU A 699 -12.80 23.14 4.02
CA LEU A 699 -12.64 23.13 5.47
C LEU A 699 -11.43 24.00 5.89
N PRO A 700 -11.32 24.41 7.15
CA PRO A 700 -10.11 25.02 7.68
C PRO A 700 -8.87 24.15 7.45
N SER A 701 -7.69 24.79 7.40
CA SER A 701 -6.42 24.08 7.25
C SER A 701 -6.18 23.13 8.42
N TYR A 702 -5.70 21.95 8.09
CA TYR A 702 -5.30 20.92 9.05
C TYR A 702 -3.83 21.07 9.42
N HIS A 703 -3.51 21.00 10.71
CA HIS A 703 -2.12 20.82 11.15
C HIS A 703 -2.05 20.12 12.51
N ARG A 704 -1.01 19.33 12.70
CA ARG A 704 -0.81 18.55 13.92
C ARG A 704 0.69 18.36 14.17
N MET A 705 1.08 18.35 15.43
CA MET A 705 2.42 17.97 15.86
C MET A 705 2.33 16.78 16.80
N ASP A 706 3.11 15.76 16.52
CA ASP A 706 3.21 14.54 17.29
C ASP A 706 4.64 14.38 17.81
N PHE A 707 4.77 13.79 19.00
CA PHE A 707 6.06 13.58 19.64
C PHE A 707 6.17 12.15 20.17
N SER A 708 7.34 11.53 20.02
CA SER A 708 7.68 10.22 20.57
C SER A 708 9.03 10.24 21.26
N ALA A 709 9.11 9.62 22.42
CA ALA A 709 10.35 9.36 23.15
C ALA A 709 10.50 7.86 23.38
N GLN A 710 11.59 7.29 22.91
CA GLN A 710 11.92 5.86 23.04
C GLN A 710 13.11 5.70 24.00
N ARG A 711 12.99 4.71 24.90
CA ARG A 711 14.07 4.34 25.83
C ARG A 711 14.32 2.85 25.78
N THR A 712 15.55 2.47 25.46
CA THR A 712 16.02 1.10 25.59
C THR A 712 16.47 0.81 27.02
N GLY A 713 16.20 -0.40 27.52
CA GLY A 713 16.56 -0.83 28.86
C GLY A 713 16.56 -2.35 28.97
N SER A 714 16.65 -2.85 30.20
CA SER A 714 16.45 -4.27 30.50
C SER A 714 15.54 -4.43 31.72
N LEU A 715 14.65 -5.40 31.69
CA LEU A 715 13.74 -5.76 32.77
C LEU A 715 13.55 -7.27 32.80
N PHE A 716 13.71 -7.90 33.96
CA PHE A 716 13.61 -9.37 34.13
C PHE A 716 14.55 -10.18 33.21
N GLY A 717 15.73 -9.64 32.88
CA GLY A 717 16.67 -10.27 31.96
C GLY A 717 16.34 -10.12 30.46
N MET A 718 15.19 -9.56 30.13
CA MET A 718 14.77 -9.26 28.76
C MET A 718 15.19 -7.83 28.34
N GLN A 719 15.52 -7.65 27.08
CA GLN A 719 15.70 -6.31 26.54
C GLN A 719 14.34 -5.63 26.39
N THR A 720 14.25 -4.35 26.78
CA THR A 720 12.99 -3.60 26.74
C THR A 720 13.14 -2.32 25.94
N LEU A 721 12.04 -1.96 25.24
CA LEU A 721 11.87 -0.65 24.60
C LEU A 721 10.60 -0.02 25.15
N LEU A 722 10.75 1.00 25.97
CA LEU A 722 9.66 1.85 26.43
C LEU A 722 9.46 2.98 25.42
N GLN A 723 8.23 3.18 24.96
CA GLN A 723 7.86 4.26 24.05
C GLN A 723 6.74 5.10 24.68
N LEU A 724 6.99 6.39 24.81
CA LEU A 724 6.03 7.40 25.23
C LEU A 724 5.72 8.28 24.03
N GLN A 725 4.45 8.53 23.78
CA GLN A 725 3.99 9.30 22.63
C GLN A 725 2.94 10.32 23.06
N ILE A 726 2.93 11.45 22.37
CA ILE A 726 1.88 12.47 22.50
C ILE A 726 1.48 12.86 21.08
N ILE A 727 0.26 12.54 20.71
CA ILE A 727 -0.36 12.92 19.44
C ILE A 727 -1.05 14.25 19.64
N ASN A 728 -0.94 15.15 18.67
CA ASN A 728 -1.53 16.49 18.70
C ASN A 728 -1.08 17.31 19.94
N VAL A 729 0.23 17.48 20.11
CA VAL A 729 0.88 18.06 21.29
C VAL A 729 0.26 19.40 21.71
N TYR A 730 -0.13 20.26 20.76
CA TYR A 730 -0.74 21.57 21.05
C TYR A 730 -2.28 21.56 21.00
N ASN A 731 -2.90 20.37 21.01
CA ASN A 731 -4.36 20.16 21.11
C ASN A 731 -5.18 20.97 20.07
N ARG A 732 -4.71 20.98 18.82
CA ARG A 732 -5.44 21.64 17.72
C ARG A 732 -6.76 20.92 17.47
N ARG A 733 -7.86 21.66 17.49
CA ARG A 733 -9.19 21.16 17.07
C ARG A 733 -9.29 21.24 15.55
N ASN A 734 -8.74 20.22 14.86
CA ASN A 734 -8.86 20.12 13.41
C ASN A 734 -10.30 19.72 13.05
N VAL A 735 -10.90 20.40 12.09
CA VAL A 735 -12.29 20.15 11.70
C VAL A 735 -12.35 18.90 10.81
N TRP A 736 -13.22 17.96 11.17
CA TRP A 736 -13.53 16.78 10.37
C TRP A 736 -14.68 17.08 9.38
N PHE A 737 -15.80 17.58 9.88
CA PHE A 737 -16.92 18.09 9.08
C PHE A 737 -17.67 19.16 9.85
N GLN A 738 -18.52 19.90 9.14
CA GLN A 738 -19.37 20.95 9.69
C GLN A 738 -20.81 20.47 9.68
N ASN A 739 -21.46 20.56 10.83
CA ASN A 739 -22.89 20.33 11.00
C ASN A 739 -23.61 21.67 11.02
N PHE A 740 -24.75 21.74 10.33
CA PHE A 740 -25.60 22.93 10.29
C PHE A 740 -26.94 22.61 10.92
N ASP A 741 -27.27 23.31 12.01
CA ASP A 741 -28.59 23.26 12.64
C ASP A 741 -29.45 24.36 12.06
N PHE A 742 -30.42 23.97 11.23
CA PHE A 742 -31.34 24.88 10.59
C PHE A 742 -32.64 25.13 11.42
N ASP A 743 -32.80 24.50 12.56
CA ASP A 743 -33.93 24.77 13.49
C ASP A 743 -33.64 26.00 14.34
N GLU A 744 -32.39 26.38 14.46
CA GLU A 744 -31.97 27.59 15.16
C GLU A 744 -32.00 28.84 14.25
N ASN A 745 -32.30 30.00 14.81
CA ASN A 745 -32.28 31.29 14.12
C ASN A 745 -31.40 32.31 14.91
N PRO A 746 -30.23 32.71 14.43
CA PRO A 746 -29.61 32.32 13.13
C PRO A 746 -29.19 30.85 13.10
N VAL A 747 -29.09 30.27 11.89
CA VAL A 747 -28.59 28.92 11.65
C VAL A 747 -27.26 28.73 12.39
N GLN A 748 -27.19 27.71 13.24
CA GLN A 748 -25.96 27.38 13.97
C GLN A 748 -25.08 26.43 13.16
N GLN A 749 -23.80 26.80 13.04
CA GLN A 749 -22.77 25.95 12.49
C GLN A 749 -21.93 25.38 13.64
N THR A 750 -21.84 24.05 13.70
CA THR A 750 -21.00 23.36 14.68
C THR A 750 -19.90 22.58 13.97
N ASP A 751 -18.65 22.81 14.38
CA ASP A 751 -17.50 22.08 13.87
C ASP A 751 -17.33 20.77 14.65
N VAL A 752 -17.46 19.63 13.98
CA VAL A 752 -17.08 18.33 14.53
C VAL A 752 -15.60 18.14 14.30
N THR A 753 -14.85 17.92 15.40
CA THR A 753 -13.38 17.94 15.37
C THR A 753 -12.78 16.53 15.37
N LEU A 754 -11.58 16.44 14.80
CA LEU A 754 -10.74 15.26 14.80
C LEU A 754 -10.11 15.04 16.21
N LEU A 755 -9.12 14.19 16.30
CA LEU A 755 -8.50 13.75 17.53
C LEU A 755 -7.93 14.91 18.36
N PRO A 756 -8.23 15.00 19.67
CA PRO A 756 -7.61 15.94 20.60
C PRO A 756 -6.16 15.50 20.90
N ILE A 757 -5.55 16.11 21.91
CA ILE A 757 -4.30 15.61 22.48
C ILE A 757 -4.49 14.21 23.06
N ILE A 758 -3.64 13.24 22.61
CA ILE A 758 -3.70 11.85 23.06
C ILE A 758 -2.32 11.40 23.50
N PRO A 759 -2.11 11.15 24.79
CA PRO A 759 -0.93 10.45 25.29
C PRO A 759 -1.07 8.95 25.01
N ALA A 760 0.03 8.29 24.66
CA ALA A 760 0.09 6.84 24.49
C ALA A 760 1.39 6.28 25.06
N ILE A 761 1.33 5.08 25.58
CA ILE A 761 2.48 4.36 26.12
C ILE A 761 2.46 2.92 25.59
N SER A 762 3.64 2.42 25.25
CA SER A 762 3.85 1.01 25.00
C SER A 762 5.19 0.53 25.52
N ILE A 763 5.26 -0.75 25.84
CA ILE A 763 6.47 -1.44 26.25
C ILE A 763 6.65 -2.71 25.44
N THR A 764 7.82 -2.85 24.82
CA THR A 764 8.20 -4.04 24.07
C THR A 764 9.26 -4.81 24.84
N PHE A 765 9.08 -6.11 24.93
CA PHE A 765 10.01 -7.08 25.52
C PHE A 765 10.56 -7.95 24.41
N ASN A 766 11.88 -8.06 24.35
CA ASN A 766 12.56 -9.00 23.44
C ASN A 766 13.26 -10.07 24.29
N SER A 767 13.20 -11.33 23.84
CA SER A 767 13.95 -12.42 24.46
C SER A 767 15.44 -12.05 24.55
N PRO A 768 16.16 -12.51 25.56
CA PRO A 768 17.61 -12.38 25.60
C PRO A 768 18.22 -13.02 24.32
N LYS A 769 19.26 -12.39 23.77
CA LYS A 769 20.09 -12.99 22.73
C LYS A 769 20.86 -14.15 23.31
#